data_81899e8ec66d285fc71b26aec5aa4766
#
_entry.id   81899e8ec66d285fc71b26aec5aa4766
#
_cell.length_a   1.000
_cell.length_b   1.000
_cell.length_c   1.000
_cell.angle_alpha   90.00
_cell.angle_beta   90.00
_cell.angle_gamma   90.00
#
_symmetry.space_group_name_H-M   'P 1'
#
loop_
_entity.id
_entity.type
_entity.pdbx_description
1 polymer ?
#
loop_
_entity_poly.entity_id
_entity_poly.type
_entity_poly.pdbx_seq_one_letter_code
_entity_poly.pdbx_strand_id
1 'polypeptide(L)'
;MKQITVAVILLLSTKVALCQDTLKTETLKEVRIILGAETPTEVRSQTPVQVVSDTDIERINATQLSDALRGISSLVIRDYGGVGGVKTVSARGLGSQFSTLTLDGVAVSDCQNGQVDLGRYMLDNVDHISFANGNTDNIFQTARSFAAGNVINVQSKRPRVNKWNKTDMKLRLEGGSFGLINPSLLWNQYINDELEISLSANYMQSDGDYPFTLYYTNNRNDSSSREYRKNSEVKMGMADLRIFYTPKQNQILTTKVHYNQSYRNLPGPTTFYTQKTSERMYDKVFFTQINYQNVLSEEWKIQVNGKYNLSECIYEDTAALNADGYLRNEYLQQEGYLSGTAQYSIFKNFKVAYSTDGAINTLHSNMAANNEVNRYTWLNVLAMSYKAKRISISGNILSTTIQEYVCNNFTKEYQRFSPYVGISVKPWEEQSFMIRYFFKENYRIPNFSEMYYYTIAKDLNPEKALQNNIGLSYTKYKDNLYLVATMDGYYNRVTDKIVAIPSQSLFLWSMMNIGRVDILGLDAKVEVSLSNFAQRFTLSEAVLSVALNYSFQSAMDKTDEGSKTYNQQIPYTPKHSGGAMFHLEIPHYFNIGYNIICVGDRYRLAQNTDNNLVHGYVDQSITLSKNITLKNGQMTIQAQVLNLFDVQYEVIKNYPMMGRNYKINVSYSF
;
A
#
# COMPACT_ATOMS: atom_id res chain seq x y z
N MET A 1 -24.34 -28.02 0.91
CA MET A 1 -23.28 -27.99 -0.12
C MET A 1 -23.69 -28.56 -1.47
N LYS A 2 -24.56 -29.56 -1.61
CA LYS A 2 -25.02 -30.09 -2.94
C LYS A 2 -25.97 -29.18 -3.72
N GLN A 3 -26.60 -28.19 -3.13
CA GLN A 3 -27.54 -27.30 -3.82
C GLN A 3 -26.91 -26.05 -4.46
N ILE A 4 -25.71 -25.64 -4.02
CA ILE A 4 -25.00 -24.48 -4.59
C ILE A 4 -24.24 -24.86 -5.86
N THR A 5 -23.75 -26.09 -5.95
CA THR A 5 -23.05 -26.60 -7.14
C THR A 5 -23.96 -26.76 -8.36
N VAL A 6 -25.26 -27.00 -8.15
CA VAL A 6 -26.24 -27.11 -9.22
C VAL A 6 -26.66 -25.72 -9.76
N ALA A 7 -26.67 -24.69 -8.92
CA ALA A 7 -27.03 -23.32 -9.36
C ALA A 7 -25.96 -22.66 -10.25
N VAL A 8 -24.69 -22.96 -10.06
CA VAL A 8 -23.60 -22.46 -10.91
C VAL A 8 -23.57 -23.16 -12.28
N ILE A 9 -23.96 -24.41 -12.35
CA ILE A 9 -24.03 -25.17 -13.62
C ILE A 9 -25.27 -24.79 -14.44
N LEU A 10 -26.38 -24.40 -13.82
CA LEU A 10 -27.60 -23.96 -14.49
C LEU A 10 -27.52 -22.54 -15.06
N LEU A 11 -26.65 -21.67 -14.56
CA LEU A 11 -26.41 -20.34 -15.13
C LEU A 11 -25.53 -20.36 -16.39
N LEU A 12 -24.85 -21.46 -16.68
CA LEU A 12 -24.02 -21.64 -17.88
C LEU A 12 -24.74 -22.24 -19.08
N SER A 13 -26.05 -22.56 -18.95
CA SER A 13 -26.82 -23.22 -20.00
C SER A 13 -27.86 -22.31 -20.71
N THR A 14 -27.88 -21.01 -20.54
CA THR A 14 -28.71 -20.09 -21.31
C THR A 14 -28.09 -19.83 -22.68
N LYS A 15 -28.83 -20.24 -23.69
CA LYS A 15 -28.51 -20.22 -25.12
C LYS A 15 -28.02 -18.83 -25.58
N VAL A 16 -26.79 -18.79 -26.09
CA VAL A 16 -26.30 -17.69 -26.92
C VAL A 16 -26.92 -17.83 -28.30
N ALA A 17 -27.79 -16.92 -28.67
CA ALA A 17 -28.29 -16.78 -30.03
C ALA A 17 -27.14 -16.28 -30.92
N LEU A 18 -26.76 -17.10 -31.88
CA LEU A 18 -25.75 -16.78 -32.90
C LEU A 18 -26.36 -15.72 -33.87
N CYS A 19 -25.84 -14.52 -33.82
CA CYS A 19 -25.93 -13.59 -34.93
C CYS A 19 -24.60 -13.64 -35.68
N GLN A 20 -24.59 -14.22 -36.87
CA GLN A 20 -23.46 -14.22 -37.80
C GLN A 20 -23.47 -12.88 -38.54
N ASP A 21 -22.48 -12.04 -38.24
CA ASP A 21 -21.99 -11.05 -39.18
C ASP A 21 -20.48 -11.18 -39.27
N THR A 22 -20.05 -11.65 -40.44
CA THR A 22 -18.65 -11.82 -40.81
C THR A 22 -18.04 -10.48 -41.18
N LEU A 23 -17.55 -9.71 -40.20
CA LEU A 23 -16.59 -8.65 -40.42
C LEU A 23 -15.19 -9.26 -40.20
N LYS A 24 -14.40 -9.34 -41.29
CA LYS A 24 -12.95 -9.57 -41.21
C LYS A 24 -12.35 -8.50 -40.33
N THR A 25 -12.17 -8.77 -39.07
CA THR A 25 -11.25 -8.00 -38.21
C THR A 25 -9.84 -8.39 -38.63
N GLU A 26 -9.20 -7.54 -39.43
CA GLU A 26 -7.73 -7.53 -39.43
C GLU A 26 -7.31 -7.15 -38.01
N THR A 27 -6.76 -8.11 -37.30
CA THR A 27 -6.03 -7.85 -36.07
C THR A 27 -4.86 -6.95 -36.47
N LEU A 28 -5.02 -5.64 -36.29
CA LEU A 28 -3.90 -4.72 -36.22
C LEU A 28 -2.96 -5.34 -35.19
N LYS A 29 -1.76 -5.76 -35.63
CA LYS A 29 -0.67 -6.10 -34.71
C LYS A 29 -0.67 -5.01 -33.66
N GLU A 30 -0.79 -5.40 -32.40
CA GLU A 30 -0.59 -4.52 -31.27
C GLU A 30 0.82 -3.97 -31.42
N VAL A 31 0.94 -2.86 -32.13
CA VAL A 31 2.12 -2.05 -32.08
C VAL A 31 2.08 -1.52 -30.65
N ARG A 32 2.84 -2.15 -29.75
CA ARG A 32 3.30 -1.46 -28.57
C ARG A 32 4.06 -0.26 -29.08
N ILE A 33 3.32 0.83 -29.28
CA ILE A 33 3.92 2.14 -29.42
C ILE A 33 4.58 2.33 -28.05
N ILE A 34 5.87 2.05 -27.98
CA ILE A 34 6.76 2.71 -27.05
C ILE A 34 6.76 4.13 -27.54
N LEU A 35 5.66 4.84 -27.26
CA LEU A 35 5.48 6.26 -27.47
C LEU A 35 6.73 6.92 -26.93
N GLY A 36 7.30 7.81 -27.71
CA GLY A 36 8.55 8.49 -27.48
C GLY A 36 8.73 8.77 -26.00
N ALA A 37 9.69 8.07 -25.41
CA ALA A 37 9.75 7.73 -24.02
C ALA A 37 9.66 8.99 -23.16
N GLU A 38 8.44 9.30 -22.71
CA GLU A 38 8.35 10.23 -21.60
C GLU A 38 9.18 9.62 -20.47
N THR A 39 10.18 10.40 -20.00
CA THR A 39 11.04 9.96 -18.88
C THR A 39 10.14 9.51 -17.72
N PRO A 40 10.30 8.31 -17.18
CA PRO A 40 9.42 7.79 -16.13
C PRO A 40 9.28 8.76 -14.96
N THR A 41 8.14 8.77 -14.30
CA THR A 41 7.89 9.63 -13.12
C THR A 41 8.94 9.41 -12.04
N GLU A 42 9.42 8.18 -11.87
CA GLU A 42 10.50 7.80 -10.94
C GLU A 42 11.78 8.61 -11.15
N VAL A 43 12.09 8.95 -12.41
CA VAL A 43 13.29 9.68 -12.77
C VAL A 43 13.07 11.18 -12.75
N ARG A 44 11.88 11.68 -13.12
CA ARG A 44 11.60 13.12 -13.22
C ARG A 44 11.29 13.77 -11.89
N SER A 45 10.82 13.00 -10.90
CA SER A 45 10.32 13.53 -9.64
C SER A 45 11.45 14.13 -8.79
N GLN A 46 11.14 15.23 -8.10
CA GLN A 46 12.03 15.88 -7.12
C GLN A 46 12.17 15.04 -5.85
N THR A 47 11.22 14.14 -5.60
CA THR A 47 11.24 13.18 -4.50
C THR A 47 11.40 11.76 -5.05
N PRO A 48 11.96 10.83 -4.27
CA PRO A 48 12.00 9.43 -4.66
C PRO A 48 10.57 8.88 -4.83
N VAL A 49 10.24 8.49 -6.04
CA VAL A 49 8.97 7.83 -6.37
C VAL A 49 9.29 6.45 -6.95
N GLN A 50 8.53 5.43 -6.54
CA GLN A 50 8.56 4.10 -7.14
C GLN A 50 7.15 3.76 -7.62
N VAL A 51 7.05 3.19 -8.81
CA VAL A 51 5.77 2.82 -9.42
C VAL A 51 5.74 1.32 -9.64
N VAL A 52 4.63 0.70 -9.27
CA VAL A 52 4.30 -0.69 -9.58
C VAL A 52 3.11 -0.63 -10.55
N SER A 53 3.34 -0.97 -11.80
CA SER A 53 2.32 -0.93 -12.85
C SER A 53 1.37 -2.14 -12.77
N ASP A 54 0.26 -2.10 -13.51
CA ASP A 54 -0.64 -3.24 -13.66
C ASP A 54 0.08 -4.47 -14.22
N THR A 55 1.01 -4.26 -15.16
CA THR A 55 1.83 -5.34 -15.72
C THR A 55 2.77 -5.94 -14.67
N ASP A 56 3.33 -5.15 -13.76
CA ASP A 56 4.15 -5.65 -12.65
C ASP A 56 3.30 -6.43 -11.64
N ILE A 57 2.10 -5.94 -11.31
CA ILE A 57 1.13 -6.63 -10.46
C ILE A 57 0.79 -8.02 -11.05
N GLU A 58 0.54 -8.10 -12.34
CA GLU A 58 0.27 -9.36 -13.05
C GLU A 58 1.51 -10.28 -13.08
N ARG A 59 2.71 -9.74 -13.31
CA ARG A 59 3.98 -10.51 -13.34
C ARG A 59 4.28 -11.23 -12.04
N ILE A 60 4.03 -10.56 -10.91
CA ILE A 60 4.27 -11.16 -9.58
C ILE A 60 3.04 -11.88 -9.02
N ASN A 61 1.94 -11.93 -9.76
CA ASN A 61 0.65 -12.48 -9.32
C ASN A 61 0.21 -11.93 -7.96
N ALA A 62 0.36 -10.61 -7.76
CA ALA A 62 -0.07 -9.95 -6.55
C ALA A 62 -1.59 -9.78 -6.54
N THR A 63 -2.25 -10.22 -5.49
CA THR A 63 -3.70 -10.09 -5.34
C THR A 63 -4.09 -9.07 -4.29
N GLN A 64 -3.25 -8.86 -3.27
CA GLN A 64 -3.41 -7.86 -2.23
C GLN A 64 -2.40 -6.72 -2.40
N LEU A 65 -2.75 -5.52 -1.93
CA LEU A 65 -1.86 -4.35 -1.97
C LEU A 65 -0.53 -4.62 -1.25
N SER A 66 -0.56 -5.34 -0.14
CA SER A 66 0.64 -5.75 0.60
C SER A 66 1.61 -6.59 -0.24
N ASP A 67 1.10 -7.44 -1.15
CA ASP A 67 1.94 -8.29 -1.99
C ASP A 67 2.73 -7.45 -2.99
N ALA A 68 2.07 -6.47 -3.62
CA ALA A 68 2.71 -5.55 -4.56
C ALA A 68 3.78 -4.66 -3.90
N LEU A 69 3.54 -4.24 -2.65
CA LEU A 69 4.45 -3.35 -1.93
C LEU A 69 5.69 -4.06 -1.34
N ARG A 70 5.68 -5.39 -1.20
CA ARG A 70 6.84 -6.15 -0.69
C ARG A 70 8.10 -6.00 -1.57
N GLY A 71 7.92 -5.72 -2.85
CA GLY A 71 9.03 -5.48 -3.79
C GLY A 71 9.70 -4.11 -3.68
N ILE A 72 9.17 -3.19 -2.87
CA ILE A 72 9.70 -1.83 -2.72
C ILE A 72 10.70 -1.80 -1.56
N SER A 73 11.98 -1.58 -1.84
CA SER A 73 13.09 -1.73 -0.88
C SER A 73 13.04 -0.79 0.32
N SER A 74 12.53 0.42 0.16
CA SER A 74 12.41 1.40 1.23
C SER A 74 11.23 1.15 2.18
N LEU A 75 10.41 0.12 1.89
CA LEU A 75 9.26 -0.27 2.68
C LEU A 75 9.56 -1.51 3.54
N VAL A 76 9.09 -1.48 4.75
CA VAL A 76 9.05 -2.63 5.65
C VAL A 76 7.60 -2.98 5.91
N ILE A 77 7.14 -4.13 5.38
CA ILE A 77 5.81 -4.66 5.68
C ILE A 77 5.88 -5.43 6.99
N ARG A 78 5.06 -5.04 7.95
CA ARG A 78 4.82 -5.80 9.18
C ARG A 78 3.61 -6.71 8.95
N ASP A 79 3.82 -8.01 9.02
CA ASP A 79 2.80 -9.03 8.80
C ASP A 79 2.62 -9.85 10.09
N TYR A 80 1.41 -9.86 10.63
CA TYR A 80 1.06 -10.50 11.90
C TYR A 80 0.51 -11.92 11.74
N GLY A 81 0.63 -12.52 10.58
CA GLY A 81 0.35 -13.93 10.40
C GLY A 81 -0.41 -14.33 9.15
N GLY A 82 0.28 -14.82 8.16
CA GLY A 82 -0.29 -15.57 7.05
C GLY A 82 -1.29 -14.82 6.15
N VAL A 83 -2.27 -15.55 5.64
CA VAL A 83 -3.23 -15.03 4.63
C VAL A 83 -4.11 -13.92 5.20
N GLY A 84 -4.63 -14.07 6.42
CA GLY A 84 -5.56 -13.14 7.05
C GLY A 84 -4.94 -12.14 8.02
N GLY A 85 -3.61 -12.17 8.21
CA GLY A 85 -2.92 -11.28 9.15
C GLY A 85 -3.08 -9.81 8.82
N VAL A 86 -3.09 -8.98 9.86
CA VAL A 86 -3.01 -7.53 9.70
C VAL A 86 -1.66 -7.17 9.09
N LYS A 87 -1.64 -6.32 8.06
CA LYS A 87 -0.44 -5.95 7.33
C LYS A 87 -0.29 -4.43 7.29
N THR A 88 0.73 -3.91 7.96
CA THR A 88 1.02 -2.48 7.97
C THR A 88 2.37 -2.19 7.31
N VAL A 89 2.57 -0.95 6.88
CA VAL A 89 3.79 -0.54 6.18
C VAL A 89 4.48 0.59 6.91
N SER A 90 5.79 0.52 7.00
CA SER A 90 6.65 1.58 7.48
C SER A 90 7.70 1.90 6.42
N ALA A 91 7.98 3.18 6.20
CA ALA A 91 8.98 3.64 5.25
C ALA A 91 10.12 4.35 5.97
N ARG A 92 11.36 4.03 5.61
CA ARG A 92 12.58 4.72 6.07
C ARG A 92 12.62 4.94 7.59
N GLY A 93 12.14 3.98 8.38
CA GLY A 93 12.16 4.03 9.85
C GLY A 93 11.24 5.07 10.51
N LEU A 94 10.43 5.81 9.74
CA LEU A 94 9.53 6.83 10.30
C LEU A 94 8.39 6.22 11.11
N GLY A 95 7.92 5.02 10.74
CA GLY A 95 6.75 4.36 11.32
C GLY A 95 5.55 4.37 10.38
N SER A 96 4.61 3.46 10.59
CA SER A 96 3.45 3.29 9.72
C SER A 96 2.48 4.48 9.75
N GLN A 97 2.44 5.20 10.84
CA GLN A 97 1.57 6.36 11.02
C GLN A 97 1.99 7.58 10.17
N PHE A 98 3.22 7.61 9.65
CA PHE A 98 3.68 8.64 8.71
C PHE A 98 3.36 8.30 7.24
N SER A 99 2.84 7.09 6.98
CA SER A 99 2.50 6.63 5.64
C SER A 99 1.00 6.75 5.40
N THR A 100 0.61 7.52 4.39
CA THR A 100 -0.79 7.71 4.00
C THR A 100 -1.09 6.88 2.77
N LEU A 101 -2.14 6.06 2.83
CA LEU A 101 -2.72 5.40 1.67
C LEU A 101 -3.77 6.33 1.04
N THR A 102 -3.66 6.56 -0.27
CA THR A 102 -4.69 7.25 -1.04
C THR A 102 -5.29 6.31 -2.09
N LEU A 103 -6.60 6.37 -2.28
CA LEU A 103 -7.31 5.69 -3.36
C LEU A 103 -7.84 6.76 -4.31
N ASP A 104 -7.35 6.75 -5.55
CA ASP A 104 -7.69 7.75 -6.57
C ASP A 104 -7.48 9.20 -6.08
N GLY A 105 -6.37 9.42 -5.32
CA GLY A 105 -5.98 10.74 -4.79
C GLY A 105 -6.67 11.17 -3.49
N VAL A 106 -7.61 10.39 -2.96
CA VAL A 106 -8.29 10.67 -1.68
C VAL A 106 -7.78 9.76 -0.58
N ALA A 107 -7.35 10.34 0.54
CA ALA A 107 -6.76 9.58 1.63
C ALA A 107 -7.77 8.64 2.30
N VAL A 108 -7.31 7.42 2.54
CA VAL A 108 -7.97 6.47 3.44
C VAL A 108 -7.55 6.82 4.86
N SER A 109 -8.50 6.93 5.76
CA SER A 109 -8.25 7.29 7.15
C SER A 109 -8.65 6.18 8.09
N ASP A 110 -7.82 5.99 9.10
CA ASP A 110 -8.11 5.24 10.30
C ASP A 110 -7.72 6.13 11.49
N CYS A 111 -8.70 6.79 12.09
CA CYS A 111 -8.43 7.72 13.20
C CYS A 111 -8.17 6.97 14.51
N GLN A 112 -8.60 5.72 14.63
CA GLN A 112 -8.37 4.88 15.81
C GLN A 112 -6.88 4.52 15.93
N ASN A 113 -6.30 3.89 14.88
CA ASN A 113 -4.95 3.34 14.93
C ASN A 113 -3.93 4.17 14.16
N GLY A 114 -4.37 5.12 13.33
CA GLY A 114 -3.52 5.98 12.52
C GLY A 114 -2.75 5.23 11.42
N GLN A 115 -3.11 3.99 11.13
CA GLN A 115 -2.45 3.14 10.13
C GLN A 115 -3.47 2.26 9.42
N VAL A 116 -3.26 2.05 8.13
CA VAL A 116 -4.17 1.29 7.27
C VAL A 116 -3.68 -0.16 7.14
N ASP A 117 -4.61 -1.11 7.28
CA ASP A 117 -4.35 -2.52 6.98
C ASP A 117 -4.36 -2.75 5.46
N LEU A 118 -3.18 -2.97 4.89
CA LEU A 118 -2.99 -3.18 3.45
C LEU A 118 -3.56 -4.52 2.94
N GLY A 119 -3.77 -5.48 3.83
CA GLY A 119 -4.35 -6.79 3.48
C GLY A 119 -5.82 -6.72 3.05
N ARG A 120 -6.50 -5.59 3.29
CA ARG A 120 -7.91 -5.39 2.93
C ARG A 120 -8.13 -4.95 1.49
N TYR A 121 -7.08 -4.46 0.79
CA TYR A 121 -7.21 -3.88 -0.56
C TYR A 121 -6.74 -4.85 -1.61
N MET A 122 -7.69 -5.24 -2.48
CA MET A 122 -7.43 -6.13 -3.61
C MET A 122 -7.04 -5.32 -4.86
N LEU A 123 -6.27 -5.94 -5.75
CA LEU A 123 -5.64 -5.29 -6.89
C LEU A 123 -6.33 -5.52 -8.25
N ASP A 124 -7.49 -6.17 -8.28
CA ASP A 124 -8.18 -6.56 -9.52
C ASP A 124 -8.47 -5.39 -10.47
N ASN A 125 -8.66 -4.19 -9.93
CA ASN A 125 -9.02 -2.99 -10.68
C ASN A 125 -8.03 -1.84 -10.42
N VAL A 126 -6.74 -2.15 -10.32
CA VAL A 126 -5.68 -1.18 -10.09
C VAL A 126 -4.87 -0.98 -11.38
N ASP A 127 -4.68 0.28 -11.78
CA ASP A 127 -3.85 0.67 -12.91
C ASP A 127 -2.37 0.72 -12.51
N HIS A 128 -2.08 1.41 -11.43
CA HIS A 128 -0.75 1.45 -10.85
C HIS A 128 -0.80 1.82 -9.37
N ILE A 129 0.26 1.45 -8.68
CA ILE A 129 0.53 1.87 -7.31
C ILE A 129 1.77 2.74 -7.36
N SER A 130 1.71 3.96 -6.84
CA SER A 130 2.88 4.80 -6.68
C SER A 130 3.21 5.02 -5.20
N PHE A 131 4.48 4.88 -4.87
CA PHE A 131 5.00 5.15 -3.54
C PHE A 131 5.97 6.33 -3.62
N ALA A 132 5.69 7.39 -2.87
CA ALA A 132 6.53 8.59 -2.80
C ALA A 132 7.07 8.81 -1.38
N ASN A 133 8.39 8.97 -1.26
CA ASN A 133 9.03 9.41 -0.03
C ASN A 133 9.07 10.94 0.01
N GLY A 134 8.12 11.57 0.69
CA GLY A 134 7.94 13.01 0.71
C GLY A 134 6.75 13.48 -0.15
N ASN A 135 6.80 14.70 -0.64
CA ASN A 135 5.74 15.24 -1.50
C ASN A 135 5.98 14.88 -2.97
N THR A 136 4.91 14.61 -3.71
CA THR A 136 4.99 14.47 -5.17
C THR A 136 5.19 15.84 -5.84
N ASP A 137 5.65 15.85 -7.08
CA ASP A 137 5.79 17.07 -7.91
C ASP A 137 4.45 17.71 -8.30
N ASN A 138 3.36 17.00 -8.04
CA ASN A 138 2.03 17.51 -8.34
C ASN A 138 1.57 18.44 -7.21
N ILE A 139 1.46 19.74 -7.52
CA ILE A 139 0.89 20.71 -6.58
C ILE A 139 -0.63 20.77 -6.61
N PHE A 140 -1.28 20.13 -7.60
CA PHE A 140 -2.73 20.02 -7.72
C PHE A 140 -3.22 18.76 -7.02
N GLN A 141 -3.25 18.82 -5.70
CA GLN A 141 -3.64 17.70 -4.82
C GLN A 141 -4.24 18.22 -3.51
N THR A 142 -4.86 17.34 -2.73
CA THR A 142 -5.49 17.68 -1.44
C THR A 142 -4.44 18.14 -0.41
N ALA A 143 -4.82 18.99 0.54
CA ALA A 143 -3.93 19.45 1.60
C ALA A 143 -3.44 18.28 2.49
N ARG A 144 -4.27 17.25 2.70
CA ARG A 144 -3.92 16.03 3.44
C ARG A 144 -2.78 15.25 2.80
N SER A 145 -2.66 15.25 1.46
CA SER A 145 -1.55 14.61 0.76
C SER A 145 -0.20 15.27 1.05
N PHE A 146 -0.18 16.59 1.29
CA PHE A 146 1.03 17.31 1.68
C PHE A 146 1.43 17.05 3.14
N ALA A 147 0.47 16.70 4.00
CA ALA A 147 0.73 16.41 5.42
C ALA A 147 1.42 15.06 5.65
N ALA A 148 1.32 14.12 4.72
CA ALA A 148 1.89 12.78 4.83
C ALA A 148 3.42 12.78 4.76
N GLY A 149 4.09 11.97 5.58
CA GLY A 149 5.54 11.72 5.47
C GLY A 149 5.89 10.93 4.21
N ASN A 150 5.07 9.96 3.89
CA ASN A 150 5.14 9.12 2.69
C ASN A 150 3.73 8.91 2.14
N VAL A 151 3.59 8.80 0.83
CA VAL A 151 2.29 8.58 0.18
C VAL A 151 2.33 7.30 -0.65
N ILE A 152 1.41 6.39 -0.38
CA ILE A 152 1.08 5.24 -1.23
C ILE A 152 -0.21 5.60 -1.97
N ASN A 153 -0.13 5.85 -3.26
CA ASN A 153 -1.31 6.13 -4.06
C ASN A 153 -1.67 4.91 -4.92
N VAL A 154 -2.87 4.40 -4.74
CA VAL A 154 -3.47 3.35 -5.55
C VAL A 154 -4.40 4.00 -6.55
N GLN A 155 -4.03 3.96 -7.81
CA GLN A 155 -4.82 4.48 -8.91
C GLN A 155 -5.64 3.37 -9.53
N SER A 156 -6.93 3.55 -9.58
CA SER A 156 -7.85 2.60 -10.20
C SER A 156 -7.84 2.71 -11.73
N LYS A 157 -8.03 1.58 -12.43
CA LYS A 157 -8.20 1.56 -13.88
C LYS A 157 -9.46 2.34 -14.29
N ARG A 158 -9.33 3.20 -15.30
CA ARG A 158 -10.50 3.72 -15.99
C ARG A 158 -11.03 2.66 -16.95
N PRO A 159 -12.33 2.46 -17.06
CA PRO A 159 -12.92 1.55 -18.04
C PRO A 159 -12.44 1.82 -19.47
N ARG A 160 -12.11 0.77 -20.22
CA ARG A 160 -11.75 0.87 -21.66
C ARG A 160 -12.92 0.49 -22.54
N VAL A 161 -14.10 1.02 -22.21
CA VAL A 161 -15.36 0.77 -22.92
C VAL A 161 -15.72 1.98 -23.80
N ASN A 162 -16.47 1.74 -24.86
CA ASN A 162 -16.92 2.76 -25.79
C ASN A 162 -18.21 2.32 -26.50
N LYS A 163 -18.76 3.12 -27.40
CA LYS A 163 -19.98 2.79 -28.13
C LYS A 163 -19.93 1.49 -28.96
N TRP A 164 -18.74 1.02 -29.32
CA TRP A 164 -18.53 -0.21 -30.10
C TRP A 164 -18.24 -1.43 -29.22
N ASN A 165 -17.52 -1.21 -28.12
CA ASN A 165 -17.30 -2.20 -27.07
C ASN A 165 -17.94 -1.69 -25.77
N LYS A 166 -19.22 -2.00 -25.56
CA LYS A 166 -20.01 -1.44 -24.46
C LYS A 166 -19.75 -2.09 -23.11
N THR A 167 -19.26 -3.31 -23.12
CA THR A 167 -19.05 -4.09 -21.90
C THR A 167 -17.68 -4.73 -21.95
N ASP A 168 -16.91 -4.60 -20.87
CA ASP A 168 -15.66 -5.28 -20.63
C ASP A 168 -15.78 -5.99 -19.27
N MET A 169 -15.55 -7.29 -19.25
CA MET A 169 -15.71 -8.10 -18.04
C MET A 169 -14.49 -8.99 -17.84
N LYS A 170 -14.00 -9.07 -16.60
CA LYS A 170 -12.94 -9.98 -16.16
C LYS A 170 -13.44 -10.80 -14.99
N LEU A 171 -13.41 -12.11 -15.14
CA LEU A 171 -13.65 -13.07 -14.07
C LEU A 171 -12.30 -13.67 -13.68
N ARG A 172 -12.04 -13.82 -12.38
CA ARG A 172 -10.84 -14.44 -11.86
C ARG A 172 -11.20 -15.41 -10.73
N LEU A 173 -10.57 -16.56 -10.72
CA LEU A 173 -10.61 -17.51 -9.62
C LEU A 173 -9.17 -17.86 -9.22
N GLU A 174 -8.82 -17.55 -7.98
CA GLU A 174 -7.56 -17.97 -7.36
C GLU A 174 -7.87 -19.06 -6.33
N GLY A 175 -7.10 -20.13 -6.37
CA GLY A 175 -7.10 -21.17 -5.35
C GLY A 175 -5.68 -21.45 -4.89
N GLY A 176 -5.49 -21.96 -3.69
CA GLY A 176 -4.16 -22.21 -3.19
C GLY A 176 -4.10 -23.04 -1.91
N SER A 177 -2.90 -23.15 -1.37
CA SER A 177 -2.63 -23.83 -0.11
C SER A 177 -3.46 -23.25 1.03
N PHE A 178 -3.68 -24.03 2.07
CA PHE A 178 -4.38 -23.66 3.31
C PHE A 178 -5.83 -23.21 3.08
N GLY A 179 -6.53 -23.92 2.18
CA GLY A 179 -7.94 -23.65 1.88
C GLY A 179 -8.19 -22.29 1.21
N LEU A 180 -7.18 -21.68 0.57
CA LEU A 180 -7.35 -20.39 -0.12
C LEU A 180 -8.28 -20.52 -1.32
N ILE A 181 -9.35 -19.73 -1.33
CA ILE A 181 -10.27 -19.52 -2.45
C ILE A 181 -10.55 -18.02 -2.56
N ASN A 182 -10.35 -17.45 -3.73
CA ASN A 182 -10.50 -16.01 -3.96
C ASN A 182 -11.10 -15.74 -5.37
N PRO A 183 -12.43 -15.86 -5.55
CA PRO A 183 -13.12 -15.42 -6.76
C PRO A 183 -13.19 -13.89 -6.82
N SER A 184 -13.07 -13.32 -8.03
CA SER A 184 -13.29 -11.91 -8.28
C SER A 184 -13.99 -11.65 -9.61
N LEU A 185 -14.71 -10.52 -9.66
CA LEU A 185 -15.41 -9.99 -10.82
C LEU A 185 -15.00 -8.54 -11.01
N LEU A 186 -14.62 -8.16 -12.22
CA LEU A 186 -14.58 -6.79 -12.71
C LEU A 186 -15.56 -6.67 -13.87
N TRP A 187 -16.46 -5.70 -13.81
CA TRP A 187 -17.43 -5.39 -14.85
C TRP A 187 -17.42 -3.90 -15.15
N ASN A 188 -17.15 -3.55 -16.40
CA ASN A 188 -17.13 -2.20 -16.92
C ASN A 188 -18.24 -2.05 -17.95
N GLN A 189 -19.00 -0.97 -17.88
CA GLN A 189 -20.13 -0.70 -18.77
C GLN A 189 -20.09 0.73 -19.31
N TYR A 190 -20.11 0.85 -20.62
CA TYR A 190 -20.41 2.10 -21.30
C TYR A 190 -21.92 2.32 -21.35
N ILE A 191 -22.38 3.43 -20.86
CA ILE A 191 -23.79 3.82 -20.92
C ILE A 191 -23.98 4.79 -22.11
N ASN A 192 -23.20 5.87 -22.16
CA ASN A 192 -23.15 6.84 -23.23
C ASN A 192 -21.80 7.56 -23.21
N ASP A 193 -21.57 8.51 -24.14
CA ASP A 193 -20.30 9.26 -24.29
C ASP A 193 -19.91 10.05 -23.03
N GLU A 194 -20.83 10.28 -22.11
CA GLU A 194 -20.59 11.02 -20.87
C GLU A 194 -20.49 10.12 -19.63
N LEU A 195 -21.04 8.89 -19.68
CA LEU A 195 -21.25 8.04 -18.50
C LEU A 195 -20.70 6.64 -18.68
N GLU A 196 -19.77 6.28 -17.82
CA GLU A 196 -19.19 4.95 -17.69
C GLU A 196 -19.34 4.45 -16.25
N ILE A 197 -19.58 3.15 -16.08
CA ILE A 197 -19.73 2.50 -14.76
C ILE A 197 -18.73 1.35 -14.67
N SER A 198 -18.13 1.20 -13.50
CA SER A 198 -17.25 0.07 -13.16
C SER A 198 -17.65 -0.54 -11.83
N LEU A 199 -17.85 -1.84 -11.80
CA LEU A 199 -18.10 -2.63 -10.60
C LEU A 199 -16.97 -3.64 -10.44
N SER A 200 -16.32 -3.68 -9.29
CA SER A 200 -15.44 -4.76 -8.91
C SER A 200 -15.91 -5.39 -7.60
N ALA A 201 -15.86 -6.71 -7.53
CA ALA A 201 -16.21 -7.45 -6.33
C ALA A 201 -15.26 -8.64 -6.18
N ASN A 202 -14.86 -8.95 -4.95
CA ASN A 202 -14.11 -10.16 -4.63
C ASN A 202 -14.55 -10.74 -3.30
N TYR A 203 -14.25 -12.02 -3.13
CA TYR A 203 -14.41 -12.73 -1.88
C TYR A 203 -13.18 -13.61 -1.67
N MET A 204 -12.58 -13.58 -0.49
CA MET A 204 -11.45 -14.41 -0.12
C MET A 204 -11.76 -15.17 1.14
N GLN A 205 -11.45 -16.46 1.14
CA GLN A 205 -11.41 -17.27 2.37
C GLN A 205 -10.16 -18.14 2.39
N SER A 206 -9.69 -18.44 3.60
CA SER A 206 -8.62 -19.40 3.85
C SER A 206 -8.75 -19.95 5.27
N ASP A 207 -8.40 -21.21 5.46
CA ASP A 207 -8.32 -21.82 6.80
C ASP A 207 -7.04 -21.35 7.54
N GLY A 208 -5.99 -21.03 6.78
CA GLY A 208 -4.74 -20.47 7.30
C GLY A 208 -3.93 -21.42 8.21
N ASP A 209 -4.24 -22.71 8.23
CA ASP A 209 -3.67 -23.75 9.10
C ASP A 209 -2.33 -24.29 8.61
N TYR A 210 -1.37 -23.41 8.31
CA TYR A 210 -0.07 -23.80 7.78
C TYR A 210 0.88 -24.39 8.82
N PRO A 211 1.77 -25.33 8.43
CA PRO A 211 2.81 -25.89 9.28
C PRO A 211 3.93 -24.88 9.54
N PHE A 212 4.47 -24.88 10.75
CA PHE A 212 5.67 -24.13 11.12
C PHE A 212 6.51 -24.93 12.12
N THR A 213 7.78 -24.53 12.30
CA THR A 213 8.67 -25.13 13.29
C THR A 213 8.71 -24.25 14.54
N LEU A 214 8.34 -24.81 15.68
CA LEU A 214 8.46 -24.17 16.99
C LEU A 214 9.81 -24.56 17.60
N TYR A 215 10.61 -23.56 17.91
CA TYR A 215 11.88 -23.75 18.61
C TYR A 215 11.71 -23.47 20.10
N TYR A 216 12.14 -24.40 20.94
CA TYR A 216 11.98 -24.30 22.40
C TYR A 216 13.08 -23.49 23.08
N THR A 217 14.16 -23.18 22.36
CA THR A 217 15.28 -22.36 22.81
C THR A 217 15.64 -21.34 21.75
N ASN A 218 16.44 -20.35 22.13
CA ASN A 218 16.99 -19.39 21.16
C ASN A 218 18.03 -20.05 20.22
N ASN A 219 18.57 -21.20 20.58
CA ASN A 219 19.45 -21.99 19.74
C ASN A 219 18.60 -22.92 18.83
N ARG A 220 18.55 -22.64 17.52
CA ARG A 220 17.78 -23.40 16.53
C ARG A 220 18.22 -24.86 16.36
N ASN A 221 19.37 -25.23 16.91
CA ASN A 221 19.92 -26.60 16.86
C ASN A 221 19.40 -27.47 18.02
N ASP A 222 18.70 -26.89 19.00
CA ASP A 222 18.13 -27.61 20.12
C ASP A 222 16.74 -28.19 19.78
N SER A 223 15.99 -28.62 20.79
CA SER A 223 14.69 -29.25 20.58
C SER A 223 13.70 -28.35 19.85
N SER A 224 13.05 -28.89 18.86
CA SER A 224 12.00 -28.24 18.08
C SER A 224 10.85 -29.21 17.80
N SER A 225 9.65 -28.70 17.58
CA SER A 225 8.51 -29.49 17.09
C SER A 225 7.92 -28.87 15.83
N ARG A 226 7.31 -29.71 14.99
CA ARG A 226 6.51 -29.25 13.88
C ARG A 226 5.07 -29.09 14.33
N GLU A 227 4.57 -27.85 14.26
CA GLU A 227 3.25 -27.49 14.70
C GLU A 227 2.43 -26.93 13.53
N TYR A 228 1.11 -26.83 13.71
CA TYR A 228 0.22 -26.17 12.76
C TYR A 228 -0.34 -24.89 13.34
N ARG A 229 -0.40 -23.85 12.54
CA ARG A 229 -0.98 -22.57 12.93
C ARG A 229 -2.47 -22.76 13.15
N LYS A 230 -2.96 -22.45 14.37
CA LYS A 230 -4.36 -22.54 14.75
C LYS A 230 -4.96 -21.15 14.86
N ASN A 231 -6.28 -21.06 14.79
CA ASN A 231 -7.02 -19.80 14.91
C ASN A 231 -6.56 -18.75 13.88
N SER A 232 -6.42 -19.14 12.61
CA SER A 232 -5.92 -18.31 11.52
C SER A 232 -6.88 -18.22 10.32
N GLU A 233 -8.11 -18.68 10.50
CA GLU A 233 -9.16 -18.58 9.49
C GLU A 233 -9.47 -17.13 9.13
N VAL A 234 -9.66 -16.87 7.83
CA VAL A 234 -10.10 -15.57 7.31
C VAL A 234 -11.22 -15.74 6.32
N LYS A 235 -12.20 -14.83 6.39
CA LYS A 235 -13.24 -14.61 5.38
C LYS A 235 -13.36 -13.12 5.14
N MET A 236 -13.19 -12.69 3.90
CA MET A 236 -13.21 -11.28 3.54
C MET A 236 -13.94 -11.06 2.23
N GLY A 237 -14.78 -10.04 2.17
CA GLY A 237 -15.46 -9.60 0.95
C GLY A 237 -15.29 -8.12 0.73
N MET A 238 -15.10 -7.71 -0.54
CA MET A 238 -14.99 -6.32 -0.94
C MET A 238 -15.82 -6.07 -2.19
N ALA A 239 -16.43 -4.90 -2.28
CA ALA A 239 -17.10 -4.41 -3.47
C ALA A 239 -16.84 -2.93 -3.68
N ASP A 240 -16.50 -2.55 -4.91
CA ASP A 240 -16.31 -1.17 -5.37
C ASP A 240 -17.23 -0.88 -6.53
N LEU A 241 -18.08 0.13 -6.42
CA LEU A 241 -18.83 0.73 -7.50
C LEU A 241 -18.23 2.09 -7.85
N ARG A 242 -17.93 2.31 -9.12
CA ARG A 242 -17.43 3.61 -9.62
C ARG A 242 -18.26 4.09 -10.77
N ILE A 243 -18.53 5.37 -10.76
CA ILE A 243 -19.29 6.08 -11.79
C ILE A 243 -18.39 7.20 -12.30
N PHE A 244 -18.13 7.22 -13.59
CA PHE A 244 -17.36 8.25 -14.28
C PHE A 244 -18.34 9.06 -15.13
N TYR A 245 -18.52 10.32 -14.80
CA TYR A 245 -19.35 11.25 -15.54
C TYR A 245 -18.51 12.36 -16.13
N THR A 246 -18.47 12.45 -17.46
CA THR A 246 -17.64 13.39 -18.21
C THR A 246 -18.54 14.23 -19.14
N PRO A 247 -19.29 15.22 -18.60
CA PRO A 247 -20.26 16.00 -19.38
C PRO A 247 -19.59 16.87 -20.46
N LYS A 248 -18.32 17.19 -20.26
CA LYS A 248 -17.48 17.93 -21.20
C LYS A 248 -16.04 17.39 -21.12
N GLN A 249 -15.25 17.56 -22.17
CA GLN A 249 -13.86 17.10 -22.22
C GLN A 249 -12.96 17.68 -21.11
N ASN A 250 -13.32 18.85 -20.56
CA ASN A 250 -12.59 19.51 -19.48
C ASN A 250 -13.17 19.28 -18.08
N GLN A 251 -14.21 18.46 -17.95
CA GLN A 251 -14.90 18.19 -16.68
C GLN A 251 -15.01 16.69 -16.44
N ILE A 252 -14.64 16.26 -15.26
CA ILE A 252 -14.83 14.88 -14.83
C ILE A 252 -15.34 14.84 -13.40
N LEU A 253 -16.39 14.08 -13.19
CA LEU A 253 -16.92 13.72 -11.88
C LEU A 253 -16.76 12.22 -11.70
N THR A 254 -16.03 11.81 -10.69
CA THR A 254 -15.89 10.40 -10.33
C THR A 254 -16.52 10.18 -8.97
N THR A 255 -17.46 9.24 -8.88
CA THR A 255 -18.03 8.78 -7.62
C THR A 255 -17.58 7.36 -7.36
N LYS A 256 -17.16 7.07 -6.15
CA LYS A 256 -16.79 5.71 -5.69
C LYS A 256 -17.58 5.37 -4.44
N VAL A 257 -18.15 4.18 -4.44
CA VAL A 257 -18.74 3.55 -3.26
C VAL A 257 -17.96 2.27 -2.97
N HIS A 258 -17.42 2.16 -1.77
CA HIS A 258 -16.62 1.05 -1.31
C HIS A 258 -17.27 0.37 -0.11
N TYR A 259 -17.32 -0.94 -0.15
CA TYR A 259 -17.72 -1.76 0.98
C TYR A 259 -16.71 -2.90 1.17
N ASN A 260 -16.25 -3.07 2.40
CA ASN A 260 -15.41 -4.20 2.79
C ASN A 260 -15.93 -4.78 4.11
N GLN A 261 -15.98 -6.10 4.20
CA GLN A 261 -16.27 -6.82 5.42
C GLN A 261 -15.25 -7.93 5.60
N SER A 262 -14.69 -8.07 6.80
CA SER A 262 -13.78 -9.14 7.13
C SER A 262 -14.11 -9.78 8.47
N TYR A 263 -13.97 -11.10 8.51
CA TYR A 263 -13.93 -11.93 9.69
C TYR A 263 -12.56 -12.58 9.73
N ARG A 264 -11.84 -12.39 10.83
CA ARG A 264 -10.49 -12.93 11.02
C ARG A 264 -10.35 -13.52 12.40
N ASN A 265 -9.91 -14.75 12.46
CA ASN A 265 -9.32 -15.30 13.66
C ASN A 265 -7.88 -14.79 13.74
N LEU A 266 -7.43 -14.44 14.95
CA LEU A 266 -6.10 -13.91 15.20
C LEU A 266 -5.28 -14.97 15.92
N PRO A 267 -4.26 -15.54 15.26
CA PRO A 267 -3.55 -16.70 15.83
C PRO A 267 -2.64 -16.38 17.01
N GLY A 268 -2.44 -15.09 17.35
CA GLY A 268 -1.57 -14.70 18.46
C GLY A 268 -0.10 -15.13 18.32
N PRO A 269 0.77 -14.81 19.28
CA PRO A 269 2.17 -15.27 19.27
C PRO A 269 2.29 -16.74 19.63
N THR A 270 3.22 -17.47 19.00
CA THR A 270 3.54 -18.86 19.29
C THR A 270 4.48 -18.97 20.49
N THR A 271 3.97 -18.78 21.71
CA THR A 271 4.72 -19.00 22.95
C THR A 271 4.31 -20.33 23.57
N PHE A 272 5.13 -20.90 24.47
CA PHE A 272 4.87 -22.20 25.10
C PHE A 272 3.50 -22.33 25.75
N TYR A 273 2.89 -21.24 26.15
CA TYR A 273 1.67 -21.22 26.96
C TYR A 273 0.41 -20.88 26.17
N THR A 274 0.52 -20.49 24.90
CA THR A 274 -0.60 -19.97 24.08
C THR A 274 -1.06 -20.93 22.98
N GLN A 275 -1.21 -22.20 23.27
CA GLN A 275 -1.80 -23.15 22.30
C GLN A 275 -3.31 -22.95 22.08
N LYS A 276 -3.98 -22.15 22.90
CA LYS A 276 -5.40 -21.80 22.76
C LYS A 276 -5.53 -20.30 22.58
N THR A 277 -5.35 -19.83 21.38
CA THR A 277 -5.76 -18.47 21.01
C THR A 277 -7.24 -18.49 20.63
N SER A 278 -8.00 -17.54 21.15
CA SER A 278 -9.44 -17.39 20.89
C SER A 278 -9.78 -15.99 20.37
N GLU A 279 -8.76 -15.23 20.05
CA GLU A 279 -8.88 -13.86 19.55
C GLU A 279 -9.50 -13.83 18.17
N ARG A 280 -10.43 -12.89 17.95
CA ARG A 280 -11.15 -12.68 16.69
C ARG A 280 -11.29 -11.21 16.42
N MET A 281 -11.39 -10.87 15.14
CA MET A 281 -11.64 -9.50 14.69
C MET A 281 -12.67 -9.48 13.57
N TYR A 282 -13.66 -8.63 13.75
CA TYR A 282 -14.69 -8.33 12.75
C TYR A 282 -14.52 -6.89 12.33
N ASP A 283 -14.40 -6.67 11.04
CA ASP A 283 -14.33 -5.33 10.48
C ASP A 283 -15.41 -5.15 9.42
N LYS A 284 -16.03 -3.97 9.42
CA LYS A 284 -16.85 -3.47 8.31
C LYS A 284 -16.41 -2.06 8.00
N VAL A 285 -16.16 -1.81 6.72
CA VAL A 285 -15.79 -0.48 6.22
C VAL A 285 -16.71 -0.15 5.07
N PHE A 286 -17.38 0.98 5.19
CA PHE A 286 -18.15 1.59 4.12
C PHE A 286 -17.65 2.99 3.90
N PHE A 287 -17.35 3.37 2.67
CA PHE A 287 -17.15 4.77 2.34
C PHE A 287 -17.71 5.12 0.97
N THR A 288 -18.10 6.36 0.85
CA THR A 288 -18.38 6.99 -0.44
C THR A 288 -17.45 8.17 -0.63
N GLN A 289 -16.94 8.35 -1.84
CA GLN A 289 -16.15 9.52 -2.20
C GLN A 289 -16.59 10.08 -3.54
N ILE A 290 -16.50 11.39 -3.67
CA ILE A 290 -16.79 12.15 -4.88
C ILE A 290 -15.55 12.97 -5.19
N ASN A 291 -15.08 12.90 -6.43
CA ASN A 291 -14.01 13.72 -6.96
C ASN A 291 -14.52 14.46 -8.19
N TYR A 292 -14.53 15.77 -8.14
CA TYR A 292 -14.84 16.65 -9.27
C TYR A 292 -13.62 17.42 -9.67
N GLN A 293 -13.24 17.34 -10.94
CA GLN A 293 -12.16 18.10 -11.54
C GLN A 293 -12.67 18.89 -12.74
N ASN A 294 -12.21 20.14 -12.88
CA ASN A 294 -12.57 20.98 -14.00
C ASN A 294 -11.38 21.85 -14.40
N VAL A 295 -11.08 21.85 -15.69
CA VAL A 295 -10.15 22.78 -16.34
C VAL A 295 -10.97 23.95 -16.86
N LEU A 296 -11.05 25.03 -16.07
CA LEU A 296 -11.87 26.22 -16.39
C LEU A 296 -11.29 27.00 -17.56
N SER A 297 -9.95 27.13 -17.64
CA SER A 297 -9.20 27.74 -18.72
C SER A 297 -7.81 27.10 -18.83
N GLU A 298 -6.96 27.59 -19.73
CA GLU A 298 -5.55 27.17 -19.80
C GLU A 298 -4.79 27.46 -18.51
N GLU A 299 -5.19 28.51 -17.78
CA GLU A 299 -4.56 28.94 -16.54
C GLU A 299 -5.19 28.29 -15.30
N TRP A 300 -6.51 28.10 -15.28
CA TRP A 300 -7.24 27.70 -14.08
C TRP A 300 -7.69 26.25 -14.09
N LYS A 301 -7.34 25.53 -13.02
CA LYS A 301 -7.88 24.19 -12.70
C LYS A 301 -8.42 24.17 -11.28
N ILE A 302 -9.54 23.51 -11.11
CA ILE A 302 -10.15 23.30 -9.79
C ILE A 302 -10.42 21.82 -9.56
N GLN A 303 -10.35 21.42 -8.31
CA GLN A 303 -10.72 20.09 -7.82
C GLN A 303 -11.47 20.22 -6.52
N VAL A 304 -12.55 19.44 -6.38
CA VAL A 304 -13.30 19.31 -5.13
C VAL A 304 -13.45 17.83 -4.81
N ASN A 305 -13.12 17.46 -3.58
CA ASN A 305 -13.30 16.09 -3.09
C ASN A 305 -14.22 16.10 -1.88
N GLY A 306 -15.16 15.17 -1.85
CA GLY A 306 -15.99 14.87 -0.69
C GLY A 306 -15.85 13.39 -0.34
N LYS A 307 -15.84 13.05 0.95
CA LYS A 307 -15.83 11.66 1.42
C LYS A 307 -16.60 11.53 2.72
N TYR A 308 -17.36 10.47 2.82
CA TYR A 308 -17.92 9.99 4.08
C TYR A 308 -17.46 8.56 4.30
N ASN A 309 -16.92 8.26 5.49
CA ASN A 309 -16.44 6.95 5.88
C ASN A 309 -17.11 6.50 7.17
N LEU A 310 -17.51 5.23 7.20
CA LEU A 310 -18.04 4.53 8.37
C LEU A 310 -17.27 3.23 8.53
N SER A 311 -16.63 3.02 9.69
CA SER A 311 -15.87 1.82 9.99
C SER A 311 -16.28 1.27 11.35
N GLU A 312 -16.63 -0.01 11.39
CA GLU A 312 -16.89 -0.77 12.60
C GLU A 312 -15.76 -1.79 12.78
N CYS A 313 -15.17 -1.86 13.97
CA CYS A 313 -14.20 -2.88 14.36
C CYS A 313 -14.62 -3.48 15.69
N ILE A 314 -14.74 -4.81 15.74
CA ILE A 314 -15.02 -5.56 16.96
C ILE A 314 -13.88 -6.53 17.17
N TYR A 315 -13.21 -6.41 18.31
CA TYR A 315 -12.20 -7.35 18.78
C TYR A 315 -12.77 -8.17 19.93
N GLU A 316 -12.66 -9.49 19.83
CA GLU A 316 -13.10 -10.43 20.86
C GLU A 316 -11.97 -11.38 21.26
N ASP A 317 -11.84 -11.62 22.56
CA ASP A 317 -11.02 -12.69 23.12
C ASP A 317 -11.84 -13.46 24.16
N THR A 318 -12.18 -14.73 23.85
CA THR A 318 -13.00 -15.59 24.71
C THR A 318 -12.17 -16.37 25.76
N ALA A 319 -10.88 -16.11 25.83
CA ALA A 319 -9.96 -16.66 26.81
C ALA A 319 -9.06 -15.56 27.41
N ALA A 320 -9.59 -14.36 27.52
CA ALA A 320 -8.86 -13.21 28.04
C ALA A 320 -8.41 -13.44 29.50
N LEU A 321 -7.18 -13.03 29.81
CA LEU A 321 -6.60 -13.12 31.16
C LEU A 321 -7.07 -11.94 32.03
N ASN A 322 -8.38 -11.76 32.14
CA ASN A 322 -9.02 -10.80 33.03
C ASN A 322 -9.99 -11.52 33.98
N ALA A 323 -10.63 -10.78 34.92
CA ALA A 323 -11.54 -11.34 35.89
C ALA A 323 -12.75 -12.06 35.28
N ASP A 324 -13.20 -11.60 34.11
CA ASP A 324 -14.39 -12.11 33.43
C ASP A 324 -14.06 -13.27 32.46
N GLY A 325 -12.78 -13.56 32.19
CA GLY A 325 -12.33 -14.54 31.18
C GLY A 325 -12.76 -14.23 29.76
N TYR A 326 -13.22 -13.00 29.50
CA TYR A 326 -13.77 -12.55 28.23
C TYR A 326 -13.46 -11.06 28.01
N LEU A 327 -13.03 -10.71 26.80
CA LEU A 327 -12.82 -9.33 26.41
C LEU A 327 -13.54 -9.07 25.08
N ARG A 328 -14.30 -7.98 25.02
CA ARG A 328 -14.92 -7.50 23.79
C ARG A 328 -14.80 -6.00 23.72
N ASN A 329 -14.06 -5.52 22.72
CA ASN A 329 -13.89 -4.12 22.42
C ASN A 329 -14.61 -3.81 21.11
N GLU A 330 -15.47 -2.79 21.14
CA GLU A 330 -16.24 -2.32 19.99
C GLU A 330 -15.84 -0.89 19.66
N TYR A 331 -15.58 -0.62 18.39
CA TYR A 331 -15.18 0.68 17.89
C TYR A 331 -16.00 1.03 16.66
N LEU A 332 -16.62 2.20 16.69
CA LEU A 332 -17.31 2.79 15.56
C LEU A 332 -16.64 4.11 15.21
N GLN A 333 -16.04 4.17 14.02
CA GLN A 333 -15.38 5.35 13.49
C GLN A 333 -16.21 5.95 12.38
N GLN A 334 -16.29 7.30 12.36
CA GLN A 334 -16.88 8.04 11.26
C GLN A 334 -15.94 9.15 10.82
N GLU A 335 -15.90 9.44 9.54
CA GLU A 335 -15.21 10.59 8.98
C GLU A 335 -16.09 11.28 7.95
N GLY A 336 -16.34 12.58 8.16
CA GLY A 336 -16.76 13.50 7.11
C GLY A 336 -15.57 14.31 6.63
N TYR A 337 -15.30 14.34 5.31
CA TYR A 337 -14.15 15.01 4.72
C TYR A 337 -14.56 15.81 3.49
N LEU A 338 -14.06 17.04 3.40
CA LEU A 338 -14.23 17.92 2.25
C LEU A 338 -12.89 18.57 1.92
N SER A 339 -12.56 18.64 0.64
CA SER A 339 -11.32 19.26 0.15
C SER A 339 -11.60 20.11 -1.09
N GLY A 340 -10.97 21.26 -1.17
CA GLY A 340 -10.97 22.13 -2.33
C GLY A 340 -9.54 22.48 -2.72
N THR A 341 -9.22 22.35 -4.02
CA THR A 341 -7.91 22.73 -4.59
C THR A 341 -8.13 23.61 -5.82
N ALA A 342 -7.47 24.74 -5.87
CA ALA A 342 -7.42 25.62 -7.03
C ALA A 342 -5.96 25.81 -7.45
N GLN A 343 -5.66 25.60 -8.74
CA GLN A 343 -4.36 25.86 -9.34
C GLN A 343 -4.46 26.95 -10.38
N TYR A 344 -3.52 27.88 -10.33
CA TYR A 344 -3.35 28.94 -11.33
C TYR A 344 -1.97 28.88 -11.97
N SER A 345 -1.94 28.90 -13.30
CA SER A 345 -0.71 28.95 -14.11
C SER A 345 -0.40 30.41 -14.43
N ILE A 346 0.49 31.05 -13.66
CA ILE A 346 0.91 32.45 -13.87
C ILE A 346 1.65 32.55 -15.21
N PHE A 347 2.51 31.56 -15.48
CA PHE A 347 3.21 31.38 -16.76
C PHE A 347 3.19 29.88 -17.10
N LYS A 348 3.54 29.53 -18.35
CA LYS A 348 3.65 28.11 -18.76
C LYS A 348 4.52 27.27 -17.81
N ASN A 349 5.55 27.91 -17.24
CA ASN A 349 6.55 27.27 -16.39
C ASN A 349 6.32 27.48 -14.89
N PHE A 350 5.44 28.38 -14.47
CA PHE A 350 5.22 28.73 -13.07
C PHE A 350 3.75 28.62 -12.68
N LYS A 351 3.49 27.77 -11.70
CA LYS A 351 2.15 27.46 -11.21
C LYS A 351 2.08 27.64 -9.70
N VAL A 352 0.93 28.10 -9.23
CA VAL A 352 0.60 28.24 -7.81
C VAL A 352 -0.68 27.45 -7.55
N ALA A 353 -0.77 26.78 -6.42
CA ALA A 353 -1.97 26.09 -6.01
C ALA A 353 -2.27 26.42 -4.54
N TYR A 354 -3.55 26.58 -4.25
CA TYR A 354 -4.06 26.64 -2.89
C TYR A 354 -5.00 25.46 -2.66
N SER A 355 -4.75 24.72 -1.58
CA SER A 355 -5.57 23.57 -1.18
C SER A 355 -6.05 23.77 0.26
N THR A 356 -7.32 23.49 0.51
CA THR A 356 -7.92 23.54 1.85
C THR A 356 -8.74 22.29 2.10
N ASP A 357 -8.52 21.66 3.24
CA ASP A 357 -9.22 20.45 3.66
C ASP A 357 -9.84 20.64 5.03
N GLY A 358 -11.09 20.20 5.18
CA GLY A 358 -11.78 20.07 6.46
C GLY A 358 -12.15 18.61 6.73
N ALA A 359 -11.92 18.13 7.93
CA ALA A 359 -12.32 16.81 8.36
C ALA A 359 -12.90 16.80 9.77
N ILE A 360 -13.91 15.96 9.96
CA ILE A 360 -14.48 15.62 11.26
C ILE A 360 -14.35 14.13 11.44
N ASN A 361 -13.59 13.71 12.45
CA ASN A 361 -13.44 12.32 12.82
C ASN A 361 -14.08 12.07 14.18
N THR A 362 -14.92 11.04 14.27
CA THR A 362 -15.52 10.61 15.53
C THR A 362 -15.16 9.15 15.80
N LEU A 363 -14.90 8.83 17.05
CA LEU A 363 -14.72 7.46 17.53
C LEU A 363 -15.65 7.25 18.73
N HIS A 364 -16.54 6.26 18.60
CA HIS A 364 -17.31 5.72 19.72
C HIS A 364 -16.76 4.34 20.09
N SER A 365 -16.66 4.08 21.38
CA SER A 365 -16.24 2.78 21.89
C SER A 365 -17.07 2.35 23.10
N ASN A 366 -17.05 1.05 23.41
CA ASN A 366 -17.67 0.52 24.63
C ASN A 366 -16.77 0.62 25.88
N MET A 367 -15.67 1.38 25.79
CA MET A 367 -14.75 1.55 26.92
C MET A 367 -15.36 2.49 27.95
N ALA A 368 -15.21 2.15 29.25
CA ALA A 368 -15.85 2.88 30.36
C ALA A 368 -15.40 4.35 30.48
N ALA A 369 -14.18 4.65 30.07
CA ALA A 369 -13.65 6.01 30.00
C ALA A 369 -13.31 6.37 28.55
N ASN A 370 -13.48 7.64 28.17
CA ASN A 370 -13.15 8.13 26.83
C ASN A 370 -13.92 7.41 25.71
N ASN A 371 -15.20 7.09 25.95
CA ASN A 371 -16.04 6.33 25.01
C ASN A 371 -16.44 7.12 23.76
N GLU A 372 -16.23 8.43 23.73
CA GLU A 372 -16.49 9.29 22.60
C GLU A 372 -15.35 10.30 22.41
N VAL A 373 -14.73 10.29 21.23
CA VAL A 373 -13.68 11.25 20.86
C VAL A 373 -14.02 11.88 19.52
N ASN A 374 -13.99 13.22 19.48
CA ASN A 374 -14.24 14.01 18.30
C ASN A 374 -13.00 14.84 17.95
N ARG A 375 -12.55 14.81 16.70
CA ARG A 375 -11.40 15.55 16.18
C ARG A 375 -11.81 16.35 14.96
N TYR A 376 -11.62 17.66 15.02
CA TYR A 376 -11.82 18.59 13.93
C TYR A 376 -10.47 18.98 13.36
N THR A 377 -10.29 18.81 12.05
CA THR A 377 -9.01 19.06 11.38
C THR A 377 -9.20 20.06 10.25
N TRP A 378 -8.38 21.12 10.23
CA TRP A 378 -8.24 22.04 9.12
C TRP A 378 -6.81 22.05 8.62
N LEU A 379 -6.65 21.81 7.33
CA LEU A 379 -5.38 21.85 6.64
C LEU A 379 -5.46 22.89 5.53
N ASN A 380 -4.46 23.75 5.44
CA ASN A 380 -4.36 24.73 4.36
C ASN A 380 -2.94 24.69 3.78
N VAL A 381 -2.83 24.67 2.47
CA VAL A 381 -1.55 24.60 1.75
C VAL A 381 -1.49 25.66 0.68
N LEU A 382 -0.42 26.44 0.71
CA LEU A 382 0.00 27.24 -0.43
C LEU A 382 1.21 26.55 -1.06
N ALA A 383 1.07 26.12 -2.33
CA ALA A 383 2.09 25.40 -3.06
C ALA A 383 2.47 26.13 -4.35
N MET A 384 3.75 26.05 -4.71
CA MET A 384 4.30 26.65 -5.93
C MET A 384 5.14 25.62 -6.67
N SER A 385 5.14 25.68 -8.00
CA SER A 385 5.97 24.84 -8.85
C SER A 385 6.50 25.64 -10.04
N TYR A 386 7.81 25.63 -10.19
CA TYR A 386 8.50 26.17 -11.37
C TYR A 386 9.19 25.04 -12.12
N LYS A 387 8.86 24.86 -13.40
CA LYS A 387 9.44 23.83 -14.26
C LYS A 387 10.06 24.44 -15.51
N ALA A 388 11.38 24.51 -15.56
CA ALA A 388 12.15 24.86 -16.74
C ALA A 388 12.75 23.59 -17.37
N LYS A 389 13.42 23.76 -18.51
CA LYS A 389 13.99 22.64 -19.29
C LYS A 389 14.99 21.80 -18.48
N ARG A 390 15.79 22.43 -17.62
CA ARG A 390 16.86 21.80 -16.84
C ARG A 390 16.61 21.80 -15.33
N ILE A 391 15.73 22.64 -14.84
CA ILE A 391 15.52 22.85 -13.41
C ILE A 391 14.02 22.76 -13.12
N SER A 392 13.67 22.01 -12.09
CA SER A 392 12.33 22.00 -11.52
C SER A 392 12.43 22.27 -10.02
N ILE A 393 11.66 23.25 -9.55
CA ILE A 393 11.60 23.64 -8.15
C ILE A 393 10.15 23.60 -7.71
N SER A 394 9.87 23.01 -6.56
CA SER A 394 8.58 23.11 -5.91
C SER A 394 8.74 23.41 -4.43
N GLY A 395 7.77 24.10 -3.86
CA GLY A 395 7.74 24.41 -2.46
C GLY A 395 6.32 24.54 -1.97
N ASN A 396 6.09 24.25 -0.70
CA ASN A 396 4.81 24.53 -0.06
C ASN A 396 4.97 24.84 1.42
N ILE A 397 3.95 25.46 1.98
CA ILE A 397 3.77 25.64 3.41
C ILE A 397 2.40 25.06 3.74
N LEU A 398 2.38 24.07 4.62
CA LEU A 398 1.17 23.48 5.18
C LEU A 398 0.88 24.09 6.55
N SER A 399 -0.32 24.63 6.72
CA SER A 399 -0.88 25.02 8.02
C SER A 399 -1.81 23.90 8.49
N THR A 400 -1.55 23.39 9.68
CA THR A 400 -2.36 22.38 10.36
C THR A 400 -2.99 22.98 11.60
N THR A 401 -4.32 22.89 11.73
CA THR A 401 -5.06 23.26 12.94
C THR A 401 -5.97 22.09 13.30
N ILE A 402 -5.88 21.61 14.53
CA ILE A 402 -6.64 20.45 15.00
C ILE A 402 -7.16 20.73 16.38
N GLN A 403 -8.46 20.45 16.60
CA GLN A 403 -9.12 20.55 17.89
C GLN A 403 -9.70 19.18 18.27
N GLU A 404 -9.52 18.80 19.52
CA GLU A 404 -10.02 17.56 20.08
C GLU A 404 -10.98 17.77 21.22
N TYR A 405 -12.02 16.93 21.26
CA TYR A 405 -13.04 16.87 22.30
C TYR A 405 -13.21 15.43 22.74
N VAL A 406 -13.20 15.20 24.03
CA VAL A 406 -13.47 13.88 24.63
C VAL A 406 -14.72 14.00 25.48
N CYS A 407 -15.72 13.16 25.24
CA CYS A 407 -17.04 13.21 25.90
C CYS A 407 -17.61 14.64 25.87
N ASN A 408 -17.55 15.30 24.71
CA ASN A 408 -17.97 16.69 24.48
C ASN A 408 -17.19 17.79 25.25
N ASN A 409 -16.12 17.44 25.95
CA ASN A 409 -15.25 18.40 26.60
C ASN A 409 -14.05 18.72 25.70
N PHE A 410 -13.75 20.03 25.52
CA PHE A 410 -12.54 20.44 24.83
C PHE A 410 -11.31 19.93 25.58
N THR A 411 -10.41 19.28 24.85
CA THR A 411 -9.23 18.63 25.46
C THR A 411 -7.94 19.30 25.01
N LYS A 412 -7.74 19.44 23.70
CA LYS A 412 -6.49 19.97 23.15
C LYS A 412 -6.70 20.68 21.82
N GLU A 413 -5.82 21.65 21.56
CA GLU A 413 -5.64 22.28 20.26
C GLU A 413 -4.19 22.16 19.82
N TYR A 414 -4.00 21.87 18.53
CA TYR A 414 -2.70 21.76 17.91
C TYR A 414 -2.63 22.70 16.71
N GLN A 415 -1.56 23.48 16.62
CA GLN A 415 -1.29 24.35 15.46
C GLN A 415 0.15 24.18 14.99
N ARG A 416 0.36 24.04 13.68
CA ARG A 416 1.69 23.90 13.11
C ARG A 416 1.77 24.40 11.68
N PHE A 417 2.93 25.00 11.34
CA PHE A 417 3.34 25.26 9.96
C PHE A 417 4.47 24.32 9.59
N SER A 418 4.30 23.56 8.49
CA SER A 418 5.25 22.56 8.02
C SER A 418 5.72 22.92 6.61
N PRO A 419 6.98 23.32 6.41
CA PRO A 419 7.52 23.67 5.11
C PRO A 419 8.02 22.45 4.34
N TYR A 420 8.00 22.57 3.01
CA TYR A 420 8.62 21.68 2.06
C TYR A 420 9.30 22.47 0.94
N VAL A 421 10.46 22.01 0.52
CA VAL A 421 11.17 22.47 -0.69
C VAL A 421 11.75 21.28 -1.41
N GLY A 422 11.52 21.19 -2.72
CA GLY A 422 12.10 20.19 -3.61
C GLY A 422 12.74 20.85 -4.82
N ILE A 423 13.92 20.36 -5.22
CA ILE A 423 14.68 20.84 -6.36
C ILE A 423 15.17 19.64 -7.15
N SER A 424 15.02 19.67 -8.47
CA SER A 424 15.71 18.74 -9.36
C SER A 424 16.39 19.49 -10.49
N VAL A 425 17.59 19.03 -10.83
CA VAL A 425 18.45 19.62 -11.86
C VAL A 425 18.87 18.55 -12.83
N LYS A 426 18.73 18.85 -14.12
CA LYS A 426 19.21 18.05 -15.24
C LYS A 426 20.48 18.72 -15.80
N PRO A 427 21.70 18.27 -15.42
CA PRO A 427 22.94 18.95 -15.78
C PRO A 427 23.18 19.02 -17.29
N TRP A 428 22.79 17.96 -18.03
CA TRP A 428 22.95 17.86 -19.47
C TRP A 428 21.61 17.66 -20.16
N GLU A 429 21.36 18.37 -21.26
CA GLU A 429 20.09 18.29 -21.97
C GLU A 429 19.86 16.94 -22.66
N GLU A 430 20.92 16.38 -23.23
CA GLU A 430 20.87 15.16 -24.03
C GLU A 430 20.88 13.88 -23.17
N GLN A 431 21.28 13.98 -21.93
CA GLN A 431 21.37 12.85 -21.01
C GLN A 431 20.19 12.85 -20.04
N SER A 432 19.62 11.69 -19.81
CA SER A 432 18.55 11.49 -18.83
C SER A 432 19.08 11.33 -17.40
N PHE A 433 20.10 12.11 -17.05
CA PHE A 433 20.67 12.16 -15.70
C PHE A 433 20.07 13.34 -14.93
N MET A 434 19.67 13.10 -13.69
CA MET A 434 19.07 14.11 -12.83
C MET A 434 19.61 13.99 -11.40
N ILE A 435 19.85 15.15 -10.79
CA ILE A 435 20.17 15.30 -9.38
C ILE A 435 18.94 15.91 -8.72
N ARG A 436 18.52 15.35 -7.58
CA ARG A 436 17.38 15.83 -6.81
C ARG A 436 17.74 16.06 -5.34
N TYR A 437 17.07 17.02 -4.74
CA TYR A 437 17.14 17.30 -3.30
C TYR A 437 15.76 17.70 -2.81
N PHE A 438 15.38 17.24 -1.63
CA PHE A 438 14.25 17.82 -0.92
C PHE A 438 14.50 17.92 0.58
N PHE A 439 13.84 18.91 1.17
CA PHE A 439 13.66 19.09 2.59
C PHE A 439 12.16 19.10 2.91
N LYS A 440 11.75 18.42 3.98
CA LYS A 440 10.36 18.38 4.45
C LYS A 440 10.28 18.31 5.95
N GLU A 441 9.39 19.09 6.55
CA GLU A 441 8.91 18.90 7.92
C GLU A 441 7.55 18.21 7.90
N ASN A 442 7.40 17.14 8.69
CA ASN A 442 6.13 16.46 8.93
C ASN A 442 5.76 16.61 10.40
N TYR A 443 4.49 16.80 10.67
CA TYR A 443 3.90 16.93 11.97
C TYR A 443 2.75 15.94 12.13
N ARG A 444 2.84 15.04 13.12
CA ARG A 444 1.83 14.02 13.38
C ARG A 444 1.35 14.14 14.81
N ILE A 445 0.05 14.29 14.97
CA ILE A 445 -0.59 14.16 16.28
C ILE A 445 -0.80 12.68 16.64
N PRO A 446 -0.83 12.33 17.94
CA PRO A 446 -1.16 10.99 18.38
C PRO A 446 -2.54 10.55 17.86
N ASN A 447 -2.70 9.26 17.53
CA ASN A 447 -3.99 8.70 17.16
C ASN A 447 -4.85 8.42 18.40
N PHE A 448 -6.12 8.04 18.19
CA PHE A 448 -7.03 7.83 19.30
C PHE A 448 -6.64 6.64 20.20
N SER A 449 -6.14 5.54 19.61
CA SER A 449 -5.65 4.41 20.41
C SER A 449 -4.41 4.76 21.22
N GLU A 450 -3.51 5.61 20.70
CA GLU A 450 -2.32 6.06 21.44
C GLU A 450 -2.71 6.91 22.66
N MET A 451 -3.75 7.75 22.55
CA MET A 451 -4.16 8.69 23.59
C MET A 451 -5.20 8.10 24.56
N TYR A 452 -6.20 7.37 24.05
CA TYR A 452 -7.46 7.16 24.76
C TYR A 452 -7.81 5.67 24.97
N TYR A 453 -6.94 4.73 24.56
CA TYR A 453 -7.16 3.30 24.76
C TYR A 453 -7.23 2.88 26.25
N TYR A 454 -6.60 3.64 27.15
CA TYR A 454 -6.56 3.37 28.56
C TYR A 454 -7.62 4.18 29.33
N THR A 455 -7.95 3.72 30.53
CA THR A 455 -8.86 4.41 31.47
C THR A 455 -8.43 5.84 31.77
N ILE A 456 -7.11 6.09 31.77
CA ILE A 456 -6.54 7.44 31.90
C ILE A 456 -5.93 7.82 30.55
N ALA A 457 -6.39 8.94 29.99
CA ALA A 457 -5.83 9.49 28.76
C ALA A 457 -4.31 9.76 28.91
N LYS A 458 -3.53 9.40 27.90
CA LYS A 458 -2.10 9.69 27.89
C LYS A 458 -1.85 11.11 27.45
N ASP A 459 -0.91 11.78 28.10
CA ASP A 459 -0.44 13.10 27.65
C ASP A 459 0.77 12.92 26.73
N LEU A 460 0.50 12.68 25.43
CA LEU A 460 1.52 12.50 24.43
C LEU A 460 1.74 13.78 23.62
N ASN A 461 3.01 14.08 23.36
CA ASN A 461 3.39 15.14 22.46
C ASN A 461 3.26 14.69 21.00
N PRO A 462 2.90 15.58 20.06
CA PRO A 462 2.96 15.33 18.65
C PRO A 462 4.38 15.01 18.16
N GLU A 463 4.52 14.03 17.29
CA GLU A 463 5.79 13.71 16.64
C GLU A 463 6.13 14.73 15.56
N LYS A 464 7.42 15.05 15.44
CA LYS A 464 7.98 15.87 14.36
C LYS A 464 9.04 15.09 13.63
N ALA A 465 8.95 15.01 12.31
CA ALA A 465 9.95 14.39 11.47
C ALA A 465 10.50 15.40 10.45
N LEU A 466 11.81 15.67 10.53
CA LEU A 466 12.56 16.43 9.53
C LEU A 466 13.18 15.42 8.55
N GLN A 467 12.84 15.55 7.28
CA GLN A 467 13.35 14.69 6.20
C GLN A 467 14.26 15.50 5.28
N ASN A 468 15.45 14.98 5.00
CA ASN A 468 16.37 15.49 3.99
C ASN A 468 16.73 14.34 3.05
N ASN A 469 16.71 14.58 1.76
CA ASN A 469 17.06 13.59 0.76
C ASN A 469 17.90 14.22 -0.35
N ILE A 470 18.93 13.54 -0.76
CA ILE A 470 19.66 13.82 -2.00
C ILE A 470 19.64 12.58 -2.87
N GLY A 471 19.31 12.73 -4.14
CA GLY A 471 19.15 11.60 -5.03
C GLY A 471 19.74 11.84 -6.41
N LEU A 472 20.08 10.73 -7.04
CA LEU A 472 20.54 10.66 -8.41
C LEU A 472 19.59 9.74 -9.18
N SER A 473 19.25 10.10 -10.40
CA SER A 473 18.47 9.23 -11.28
C SER A 473 19.04 9.28 -12.69
N TYR A 474 18.96 8.15 -13.36
CA TYR A 474 19.43 7.99 -14.73
C TYR A 474 18.48 7.10 -15.52
N THR A 475 18.19 7.50 -16.75
CA THR A 475 17.43 6.68 -17.69
C THR A 475 18.19 6.60 -19.00
N LYS A 476 18.23 5.42 -19.59
CA LYS A 476 18.76 5.22 -20.95
C LYS A 476 17.77 4.37 -21.73
N TYR A 477 17.44 4.86 -22.88
CA TYR A 477 16.68 4.12 -23.87
C TYR A 477 17.50 4.08 -25.16
N LYS A 478 17.86 2.91 -25.62
CA LYS A 478 18.58 2.73 -26.86
C LYS A 478 18.22 1.35 -27.47
N ASP A 479 17.71 1.37 -28.71
CA ASP A 479 17.33 0.16 -29.45
C ASP A 479 16.44 -0.78 -28.60
N ASN A 480 17.00 -1.89 -28.20
CA ASN A 480 16.33 -2.95 -27.43
C ASN A 480 16.60 -2.87 -25.91
N LEU A 481 17.33 -1.84 -25.46
CA LEU A 481 17.71 -1.68 -24.05
C LEU A 481 16.94 -0.52 -23.43
N TYR A 482 16.25 -0.80 -22.34
CA TYR A 482 15.71 0.17 -21.42
C TYR A 482 16.39 0.00 -20.05
N LEU A 483 16.93 1.09 -19.51
CA LEU A 483 17.61 1.12 -18.21
C LEU A 483 17.10 2.29 -17.38
N VAL A 484 16.69 2.03 -16.16
CA VAL A 484 16.43 3.03 -15.12
C VAL A 484 17.30 2.72 -13.91
N ALA A 485 17.96 3.73 -13.39
CA ALA A 485 18.72 3.63 -12.15
C ALA A 485 18.41 4.82 -11.24
N THR A 486 18.15 4.57 -9.98
CA THR A 486 17.95 5.62 -8.96
C THR A 486 18.75 5.29 -7.71
N MET A 487 19.27 6.32 -7.05
CA MET A 487 20.01 6.21 -5.80
C MET A 487 19.69 7.43 -4.94
N ASP A 488 19.22 7.22 -3.72
CA ASP A 488 18.77 8.26 -2.79
C ASP A 488 19.41 8.07 -1.42
N GLY A 489 20.24 9.02 -1.01
CA GLY A 489 20.72 9.14 0.36
C GLY A 489 19.79 10.04 1.17
N TYR A 490 19.49 9.66 2.41
CA TYR A 490 18.60 10.44 3.25
C TYR A 490 19.06 10.52 4.72
N TYR A 491 18.69 11.62 5.34
CA TYR A 491 18.83 11.83 6.78
C TYR A 491 17.52 12.35 7.34
N ASN A 492 16.89 11.57 8.23
CA ASN A 492 15.67 11.95 8.91
C ASN A 492 15.92 12.08 10.40
N ARG A 493 15.33 13.10 11.03
CA ARG A 493 15.31 13.26 12.48
C ARG A 493 13.87 13.26 12.96
N VAL A 494 13.54 12.35 13.85
CA VAL A 494 12.22 12.29 14.50
C VAL A 494 12.40 12.71 15.96
N THR A 495 11.64 13.69 16.41
CA THR A 495 11.55 14.13 17.81
C THR A 495 10.19 13.78 18.39
N ASP A 496 10.14 13.55 19.70
CA ASP A 496 8.95 13.12 20.43
C ASP A 496 8.32 11.84 19.84
N LYS A 497 9.16 10.91 19.32
CA LYS A 497 8.68 9.70 18.68
C LYS A 497 7.83 8.86 19.62
N ILE A 498 6.60 8.55 19.21
CA ILE A 498 5.70 7.68 19.96
C ILE A 498 6.07 6.22 19.70
N VAL A 499 6.30 5.47 20.76
CA VAL A 499 6.61 4.06 20.71
C VAL A 499 5.67 3.29 21.61
N ALA A 500 5.32 2.08 21.17
CA ALA A 500 4.60 1.13 21.98
C ALA A 500 5.61 0.31 22.81
N ILE A 501 5.48 0.35 24.11
CA ILE A 501 6.29 -0.45 25.04
C ILE A 501 5.39 -1.52 25.65
N PRO A 502 5.77 -2.82 25.58
CA PRO A 502 5.02 -3.86 26.25
C PRO A 502 5.04 -3.58 27.77
N SER A 503 3.87 -3.56 28.36
CA SER A 503 3.67 -3.51 29.82
C SER A 503 4.10 -4.83 30.46
N GLN A 504 4.03 -4.95 31.78
CA GLN A 504 4.26 -6.21 32.51
C GLN A 504 3.36 -7.36 32.03
N SER A 505 2.21 -7.05 31.46
CA SER A 505 1.38 -8.00 30.71
C SER A 505 1.79 -7.96 29.24
N LEU A 506 2.05 -9.13 28.62
CA LEU A 506 2.42 -9.28 27.21
C LEU A 506 1.38 -8.70 26.23
N PHE A 507 0.17 -8.38 26.70
CA PHE A 507 -0.96 -7.91 25.91
C PHE A 507 -1.34 -6.44 26.14
N LEU A 508 -0.72 -5.77 27.14
CA LEU A 508 -0.94 -4.34 27.39
C LEU A 508 0.28 -3.54 26.94
N TRP A 509 0.11 -2.79 25.88
CA TRP A 509 1.12 -1.89 25.34
C TRP A 509 0.91 -0.49 25.89
N SER A 510 1.92 0.08 26.50
CA SER A 510 1.89 1.47 26.94
C SER A 510 2.53 2.34 25.87
N MET A 511 1.87 3.41 25.49
CA MET A 511 2.41 4.41 24.56
C MET A 511 3.18 5.47 25.33
N MET A 512 4.34 5.86 24.83
CA MET A 512 5.12 6.96 25.37
C MET A 512 5.94 7.65 24.28
N ASN A 513 6.24 8.92 24.50
CA ASN A 513 7.22 9.60 23.67
C ASN A 513 8.64 9.19 24.09
N ILE A 514 9.47 8.84 23.11
CA ILE A 514 10.92 8.86 23.22
C ILE A 514 11.45 10.13 22.56
N GLY A 515 12.55 10.70 23.10
CA GLY A 515 12.96 12.06 22.73
C GLY A 515 13.35 12.21 21.29
N ARG A 516 14.35 11.40 20.82
CA ARG A 516 14.93 11.61 19.49
C ARG A 516 15.38 10.32 18.83
N VAL A 517 15.07 10.18 17.53
CA VAL A 517 15.61 9.13 16.67
C VAL A 517 16.25 9.79 15.44
N ASP A 518 17.52 9.47 15.19
CA ASP A 518 18.22 9.88 13.98
C ASP A 518 18.30 8.69 13.01
N ILE A 519 17.93 8.91 11.75
CA ILE A 519 17.85 7.88 10.72
C ILE A 519 18.70 8.30 9.53
N LEU A 520 19.75 7.57 9.26
CA LEU A 520 20.60 7.71 8.08
C LEU A 520 20.36 6.50 7.16
N GLY A 521 20.20 6.73 5.86
CA GLY A 521 19.99 5.62 4.95
C GLY A 521 20.30 5.91 3.50
N LEU A 522 20.25 4.84 2.71
CA LEU A 522 20.51 4.82 1.28
C LEU A 522 19.54 3.83 0.62
N ASP A 523 18.80 4.29 -0.38
CA ASP A 523 17.96 3.46 -1.25
C ASP A 523 18.54 3.46 -2.67
N ALA A 524 18.65 2.30 -3.29
CA ALA A 524 19.10 2.14 -4.67
C ALA A 524 18.16 1.19 -5.43
N LYS A 525 17.83 1.54 -6.67
CA LYS A 525 17.06 0.70 -7.60
C LYS A 525 17.72 0.73 -8.98
N VAL A 526 17.82 -0.42 -9.60
CA VAL A 526 18.21 -0.56 -11.01
C VAL A 526 17.22 -1.47 -11.70
N GLU A 527 16.70 -1.03 -12.82
CA GLU A 527 15.77 -1.78 -13.66
C GLU A 527 16.31 -1.80 -15.10
N VAL A 528 16.39 -3.00 -15.66
CA VAL A 528 16.85 -3.24 -17.02
C VAL A 528 15.81 -4.08 -17.75
N SER A 529 15.38 -3.64 -18.94
CA SER A 529 14.58 -4.46 -19.84
C SER A 529 15.28 -4.58 -21.19
N LEU A 530 15.43 -5.81 -21.65
CA LEU A 530 16.04 -6.18 -22.93
C LEU A 530 14.97 -6.83 -23.79
N SER A 531 14.58 -6.16 -24.88
CA SER A 531 13.69 -6.73 -25.89
C SER A 531 14.49 -7.41 -27.01
N ASN A 532 13.91 -8.41 -27.68
CA ASN A 532 14.51 -9.10 -28.84
C ASN A 532 15.90 -9.70 -28.58
N PHE A 533 16.26 -9.99 -27.33
CA PHE A 533 17.60 -10.48 -26.99
C PHE A 533 17.86 -11.89 -27.49
N ALA A 534 16.82 -12.66 -27.77
CA ALA A 534 16.91 -14.08 -28.18
C ALA A 534 16.65 -14.31 -29.69
N GLN A 535 16.91 -13.31 -30.53
CA GLN A 535 16.70 -13.42 -31.99
C GLN A 535 17.38 -14.63 -32.64
N ARG A 536 18.54 -15.05 -32.10
CA ARG A 536 19.28 -16.24 -32.57
C ARG A 536 18.55 -17.57 -32.33
N PHE A 537 17.56 -17.61 -31.45
CA PHE A 537 16.82 -18.79 -31.04
C PHE A 537 15.38 -18.81 -31.58
N THR A 538 15.07 -18.08 -32.66
CA THR A 538 13.71 -17.95 -33.21
C THR A 538 12.70 -17.30 -32.23
N LEU A 539 13.15 -16.74 -31.11
CA LEU A 539 12.36 -16.06 -30.08
C LEU A 539 12.52 -14.54 -30.22
N SER A 540 12.21 -14.02 -31.42
CA SER A 540 12.49 -12.63 -31.79
C SER A 540 11.76 -11.58 -30.96
N GLU A 541 10.69 -11.96 -30.26
CA GLU A 541 9.85 -11.03 -29.46
C GLU A 541 10.04 -11.22 -27.94
N ALA A 542 11.02 -12.02 -27.53
CA ALA A 542 11.26 -12.27 -26.11
C ALA A 542 11.76 -11.01 -25.38
N VAL A 543 11.24 -10.79 -24.18
CA VAL A 543 11.62 -9.67 -23.30
C VAL A 543 12.16 -10.23 -21.99
N LEU A 544 13.35 -9.80 -21.60
CA LEU A 544 13.93 -10.06 -20.28
C LEU A 544 13.93 -8.76 -19.49
N SER A 545 13.24 -8.75 -18.35
CA SER A 545 13.24 -7.64 -17.40
C SER A 545 13.90 -8.07 -16.10
N VAL A 546 14.79 -7.24 -15.56
CA VAL A 546 15.48 -7.46 -14.29
C VAL A 546 15.36 -6.17 -13.48
N ALA A 547 14.81 -6.28 -12.29
CA ALA A 547 14.77 -5.18 -11.32
C ALA A 547 15.51 -5.59 -10.05
N LEU A 548 16.47 -4.76 -9.62
CA LEU A 548 17.24 -4.94 -8.39
C LEU A 548 16.99 -3.74 -7.50
N ASN A 549 16.76 -3.98 -6.24
CA ASN A 549 16.61 -2.91 -5.25
C ASN A 549 17.36 -3.25 -3.96
N TYR A 550 17.83 -2.22 -3.29
CA TYR A 550 18.55 -2.33 -2.04
C TYR A 550 18.28 -1.11 -1.17
N SER A 551 18.11 -1.32 0.12
CA SER A 551 17.99 -0.27 1.12
C SER A 551 18.89 -0.55 2.32
N PHE A 552 19.64 0.46 2.72
CA PHE A 552 20.35 0.53 3.98
C PHE A 552 19.70 1.58 4.86
N GLN A 553 19.45 1.27 6.14
CA GLN A 553 18.96 2.26 7.11
C GLN A 553 19.52 2.02 8.50
N SER A 554 20.12 3.06 9.07
CA SER A 554 20.58 3.12 10.45
C SER A 554 19.66 4.08 11.22
N ALA A 555 18.71 3.54 11.99
CA ALA A 555 17.71 4.29 12.75
C ALA A 555 18.01 4.16 14.24
N MET A 556 18.70 5.15 14.81
CA MET A 556 19.30 5.08 16.14
C MET A 556 18.54 5.93 17.15
N ASP A 557 18.27 5.36 18.32
CA ASP A 557 17.80 6.10 19.49
C ASP A 557 18.91 7.06 19.97
N LYS A 558 18.61 8.34 20.01
CA LYS A 558 19.48 9.45 20.43
C LYS A 558 18.88 10.26 21.58
N THR A 559 17.97 9.65 22.34
CA THR A 559 17.17 10.32 23.37
C THR A 559 18.03 10.74 24.56
N ASP A 560 18.70 9.79 25.21
CA ASP A 560 19.45 10.00 26.45
C ASP A 560 20.74 9.17 26.42
N GLU A 561 21.89 9.86 26.53
CA GLU A 561 23.21 9.24 26.50
C GLU A 561 23.46 8.27 27.67
N GLY A 562 22.77 8.46 28.79
CA GLY A 562 22.80 7.55 29.93
C GLY A 562 21.94 6.31 29.80
N SER A 563 21.05 6.26 28.80
CA SER A 563 20.15 5.13 28.59
C SER A 563 20.84 3.93 27.94
N LYS A 564 20.46 2.72 28.33
CA LYS A 564 20.90 1.47 27.69
C LYS A 564 20.43 1.34 26.23
N THR A 565 19.47 2.15 25.80
CA THR A 565 18.95 2.18 24.43
C THR A 565 19.69 3.19 23.54
N TYR A 566 20.55 4.04 24.12
CA TYR A 566 21.30 5.03 23.36
C TYR A 566 22.19 4.38 22.30
N ASN A 567 22.16 4.92 21.08
CA ASN A 567 22.85 4.35 19.91
C ASN A 567 22.41 2.92 19.53
N GLN A 568 21.23 2.48 19.98
CA GLN A 568 20.66 1.22 19.57
C GLN A 568 19.67 1.43 18.40
N GLN A 569 19.58 0.42 17.52
CA GLN A 569 18.62 0.42 16.41
C GLN A 569 17.20 0.34 16.98
N ILE A 570 16.27 1.15 16.47
CA ILE A 570 14.87 1.10 16.90
C ILE A 570 14.19 -0.24 16.51
N PRO A 571 13.15 -0.67 17.24
CA PRO A 571 12.50 -1.96 17.02
C PRO A 571 11.99 -2.16 15.60
N TYR A 572 12.08 -3.42 15.13
CA TYR A 572 11.56 -3.90 13.84
C TYR A 572 12.04 -3.11 12.62
N THR A 573 13.24 -2.52 12.70
CA THR A 573 13.86 -1.78 11.60
C THR A 573 15.14 -2.49 11.17
N PRO A 574 15.14 -3.25 10.06
CA PRO A 574 16.34 -3.92 9.58
C PRO A 574 17.35 -2.89 9.05
N LYS A 575 18.65 -3.15 9.26
CA LYS A 575 19.70 -2.29 8.67
C LYS A 575 19.82 -2.46 7.16
N HIS A 576 19.60 -3.68 6.67
CA HIS A 576 19.71 -4.03 5.26
C HIS A 576 18.44 -4.71 4.80
N SER A 577 17.91 -4.30 3.67
CA SER A 577 16.82 -4.98 2.96
C SER A 577 16.99 -4.80 1.46
N GLY A 578 16.39 -5.68 0.69
CA GLY A 578 16.44 -5.56 -0.76
C GLY A 578 15.70 -6.69 -1.44
N GLY A 579 15.74 -6.69 -2.75
CA GLY A 579 15.11 -7.71 -3.56
C GLY A 579 15.60 -7.70 -4.99
N ALA A 580 15.25 -8.78 -5.68
CA ALA A 580 15.49 -8.92 -7.11
C ALA A 580 14.25 -9.53 -7.77
N MET A 581 13.89 -9.02 -8.93
CA MET A 581 12.84 -9.55 -9.78
C MET A 581 13.43 -9.84 -11.15
N PHE A 582 13.25 -11.07 -11.62
CA PHE A 582 13.60 -11.49 -12.97
C PHE A 582 12.30 -11.89 -13.67
N HIS A 583 12.04 -11.34 -14.83
CA HIS A 583 10.87 -11.67 -15.62
C HIS A 583 11.28 -11.93 -17.07
N LEU A 584 10.96 -13.13 -17.54
CA LEU A 584 11.14 -13.57 -18.91
C LEU A 584 9.78 -13.73 -19.57
N GLU A 585 9.49 -12.90 -20.55
CA GLU A 585 8.30 -12.99 -21.38
C GLU A 585 8.66 -13.59 -22.73
N ILE A 586 8.01 -14.69 -23.06
CA ILE A 586 8.12 -15.35 -24.38
C ILE A 586 6.73 -15.32 -25.00
N PRO A 587 6.41 -14.32 -25.84
CA PRO A 587 5.10 -14.16 -26.45
C PRO A 587 4.63 -15.46 -27.11
N HIS A 588 3.31 -15.75 -26.99
CA HIS A 588 2.65 -16.97 -27.48
C HIS A 588 2.98 -18.27 -26.73
N TYR A 589 4.05 -18.31 -25.93
CA TYR A 589 4.42 -19.52 -25.19
C TYR A 589 4.06 -19.41 -23.72
N PHE A 590 4.87 -18.73 -22.92
CA PHE A 590 4.70 -18.56 -21.46
C PHE A 590 5.54 -17.40 -20.94
N ASN A 591 5.24 -16.96 -19.74
CA ASN A 591 6.04 -16.00 -19.00
C ASN A 591 6.51 -16.65 -17.70
N ILE A 592 7.76 -16.37 -17.32
CA ILE A 592 8.36 -16.82 -16.06
C ILE A 592 8.76 -15.60 -15.25
N GLY A 593 8.30 -15.54 -14.00
CA GLY A 593 8.73 -14.59 -13.00
C GLY A 593 9.51 -15.29 -11.88
N TYR A 594 10.62 -14.71 -11.46
CA TYR A 594 11.34 -15.14 -10.26
C TYR A 594 11.60 -13.94 -9.37
N ASN A 595 11.14 -14.00 -8.13
CA ASN A 595 11.21 -12.90 -7.19
C ASN A 595 11.96 -13.32 -5.93
N ILE A 596 12.85 -12.44 -5.45
CA ILE A 596 13.67 -12.60 -4.25
C ILE A 596 13.43 -11.42 -3.35
N ILE A 597 13.16 -11.67 -2.07
CA ILE A 597 13.03 -10.66 -1.02
C ILE A 597 14.03 -11.02 0.07
N CYS A 598 14.91 -10.06 0.43
CA CYS A 598 15.91 -10.20 1.46
C CYS A 598 15.65 -9.17 2.56
N VAL A 599 15.54 -9.61 3.80
CA VAL A 599 15.40 -8.74 4.97
C VAL A 599 16.44 -9.15 6.00
N GLY A 600 17.28 -8.22 6.43
CA GLY A 600 18.32 -8.46 7.41
C GLY A 600 17.79 -8.60 8.85
N ASP A 601 18.71 -8.85 9.75
CA ASP A 601 18.43 -8.95 11.19
C ASP A 601 17.86 -7.65 11.74
N ARG A 602 16.96 -7.80 12.73
CA ARG A 602 16.30 -6.69 13.43
C ARG A 602 15.98 -7.08 14.86
N TYR A 603 15.64 -6.12 15.69
CA TYR A 603 15.35 -6.36 17.10
C TYR A 603 13.89 -6.07 17.42
N ARG A 604 13.27 -6.87 18.30
CA ARG A 604 11.87 -6.67 18.73
C ARG A 604 11.70 -5.53 19.74
N LEU A 605 12.74 -5.23 20.53
CA LEU A 605 12.79 -4.18 21.55
C LEU A 605 13.94 -3.22 21.31
N ALA A 606 13.90 -2.06 21.95
CA ALA A 606 14.91 -1.02 21.83
C ALA A 606 16.30 -1.43 22.30
N GLN A 607 16.43 -2.39 23.24
CA GLN A 607 17.71 -2.99 23.61
C GLN A 607 18.08 -4.08 22.59
N ASN A 608 19.19 -3.87 21.88
CA ASN A 608 19.67 -4.76 20.81
C ASN A 608 20.50 -5.91 21.40
N THR A 609 19.83 -6.81 22.14
CA THR A 609 20.41 -8.03 22.70
C THR A 609 19.99 -9.26 21.88
N ASP A 610 20.74 -10.35 22.00
CA ASP A 610 20.46 -11.62 21.28
C ASP A 610 19.05 -12.15 21.58
N ASN A 611 18.57 -11.97 22.82
CA ASN A 611 17.20 -12.38 23.20
C ASN A 611 16.11 -11.58 22.46
N ASN A 612 16.44 -10.41 21.99
CA ASN A 612 15.54 -9.53 21.24
C ASN A 612 15.72 -9.65 19.72
N LEU A 613 16.69 -10.46 19.27
CA LEU A 613 16.99 -10.63 17.86
C LEU A 613 15.85 -11.36 17.13
N VAL A 614 15.46 -10.80 15.99
CA VAL A 614 14.62 -11.43 14.96
C VAL A 614 15.52 -11.62 13.74
N HIS A 615 15.81 -12.87 13.43
CA HIS A 615 16.71 -13.22 12.33
C HIS A 615 16.22 -12.73 10.98
N GLY A 616 17.16 -12.34 10.12
CA GLY A 616 16.91 -12.06 8.73
C GLY A 616 16.44 -13.28 7.95
N TYR A 617 15.89 -13.03 6.77
CA TYR A 617 15.41 -14.09 5.89
C TYR A 617 15.55 -13.72 4.43
N VAL A 618 15.54 -14.76 3.58
CA VAL A 618 15.41 -14.65 2.14
C VAL A 618 14.21 -15.46 1.70
N ASP A 619 13.19 -14.78 1.18
CA ASP A 619 11.98 -15.37 0.62
C ASP A 619 12.06 -15.34 -0.91
N GLN A 620 11.81 -16.46 -1.55
CA GLN A 620 11.93 -16.61 -3.00
C GLN A 620 10.66 -17.23 -3.56
N SER A 621 10.20 -16.71 -4.69
CA SER A 621 9.00 -17.23 -5.36
C SER A 621 9.20 -17.32 -6.86
N ILE A 622 8.53 -18.28 -7.47
CA ILE A 622 8.49 -18.47 -8.92
C ILE A 622 7.03 -18.44 -9.39
N THR A 623 6.81 -17.74 -10.49
CA THR A 623 5.49 -17.63 -11.15
C THR A 623 5.62 -18.05 -12.59
N LEU A 624 4.74 -18.93 -13.05
CA LEU A 624 4.61 -19.32 -14.45
C LEU A 624 3.23 -18.87 -14.92
N SER A 625 3.17 -18.17 -16.05
CA SER A 625 1.90 -17.73 -16.62
C SER A 625 1.81 -17.95 -18.11
N LYS A 626 0.59 -18.17 -18.61
CA LYS A 626 0.28 -18.30 -20.03
C LYS A 626 -1.00 -17.56 -20.36
N ASN A 627 -0.91 -16.74 -21.40
CA ASN A 627 -2.05 -16.08 -22.02
C ASN A 627 -2.54 -16.91 -23.20
N ILE A 628 -3.84 -17.20 -23.26
CA ILE A 628 -4.50 -17.98 -24.28
C ILE A 628 -5.59 -17.11 -24.90
N THR A 629 -5.40 -16.74 -26.16
CA THR A 629 -6.40 -16.00 -26.91
C THR A 629 -7.52 -16.94 -27.33
N LEU A 630 -8.73 -16.65 -26.94
CA LEU A 630 -9.95 -17.36 -27.31
C LEU A 630 -10.77 -16.54 -28.32
N LYS A 631 -11.77 -17.13 -28.96
CA LYS A 631 -12.59 -16.45 -29.98
C LYS A 631 -13.23 -15.16 -29.45
N ASN A 632 -13.68 -15.14 -28.20
CA ASN A 632 -14.43 -14.04 -27.60
C ASN A 632 -13.75 -13.45 -26.36
N GLY A 633 -12.42 -13.55 -26.25
CA GLY A 633 -11.71 -12.99 -25.11
C GLY A 633 -10.33 -13.62 -24.89
N GLN A 634 -9.76 -13.33 -23.75
CA GLN A 634 -8.45 -13.81 -23.35
C GLN A 634 -8.53 -14.54 -22.01
N MET A 635 -7.97 -15.74 -21.95
CA MET A 635 -7.79 -16.49 -20.70
C MET A 635 -6.33 -16.43 -20.27
N THR A 636 -6.10 -16.13 -19.01
CA THR A 636 -4.76 -16.18 -18.39
C THR A 636 -4.76 -17.25 -17.31
N ILE A 637 -3.78 -18.14 -17.35
CA ILE A 637 -3.54 -19.14 -16.31
C ILE A 637 -2.17 -18.84 -15.69
N GLN A 638 -2.14 -18.76 -14.36
CA GLN A 638 -0.91 -18.52 -13.60
C GLN A 638 -0.78 -19.57 -12.50
N ALA A 639 0.41 -20.11 -12.35
CA ALA A 639 0.80 -20.98 -11.25
C ALA A 639 1.98 -20.36 -10.51
N GLN A 640 1.92 -20.36 -9.18
CA GLN A 640 2.94 -19.73 -8.35
C GLN A 640 3.35 -20.64 -7.20
N VAL A 641 4.65 -20.71 -6.94
CA VAL A 641 5.23 -21.30 -5.74
C VAL A 641 5.84 -20.18 -4.92
N LEU A 642 5.31 -19.96 -3.74
CA LEU A 642 5.79 -19.00 -2.75
C LEU A 642 6.69 -19.69 -1.74
N ASN A 643 7.66 -18.98 -1.20
CA ASN A 643 8.69 -19.52 -0.30
C ASN A 643 9.28 -20.82 -0.84
N LEU A 644 9.85 -20.75 -2.04
CA LEU A 644 10.31 -21.90 -2.85
C LEU A 644 11.22 -22.86 -2.08
N PHE A 645 12.04 -22.37 -1.18
CA PHE A 645 13.01 -23.14 -0.40
C PHE A 645 12.51 -23.53 1.00
N ASP A 646 11.23 -23.29 1.32
CA ASP A 646 10.60 -23.61 2.60
C ASP A 646 11.33 -23.00 3.81
N VAL A 647 11.80 -21.76 3.67
CA VAL A 647 12.53 -21.06 4.72
C VAL A 647 11.57 -20.75 5.88
N GLN A 648 11.96 -21.16 7.09
CA GLN A 648 11.20 -20.83 8.30
C GLN A 648 11.65 -19.47 8.84
N TYR A 649 10.77 -18.49 8.82
CA TYR A 649 11.08 -17.13 9.25
C TYR A 649 9.90 -16.45 9.97
N GLU A 650 10.20 -15.38 10.66
CA GLU A 650 9.24 -14.53 11.37
C GLU A 650 9.42 -13.08 10.89
N VAL A 651 8.35 -12.39 10.61
CA VAL A 651 8.37 -10.94 10.39
C VAL A 651 8.29 -10.22 11.73
N ILE A 652 7.39 -10.65 12.56
CA ILE A 652 7.23 -10.24 13.97
C ILE A 652 7.62 -11.43 14.85
N LYS A 653 8.35 -11.19 15.93
CA LYS A 653 8.82 -12.25 16.83
C LYS A 653 7.65 -13.09 17.36
N ASN A 654 7.78 -14.40 17.29
CA ASN A 654 6.78 -15.40 17.64
C ASN A 654 5.54 -15.42 16.70
N TYR A 655 5.64 -14.82 15.52
CA TYR A 655 4.64 -14.91 14.45
C TYR A 655 5.28 -15.59 13.23
N PRO A 656 5.34 -16.92 13.20
CA PRO A 656 5.93 -17.67 12.09
C PRO A 656 5.15 -17.41 10.81
N MET A 657 5.87 -17.24 9.71
CA MET A 657 5.30 -17.08 8.39
C MET A 657 5.07 -18.44 7.72
N MET A 658 4.25 -18.45 6.68
CA MET A 658 3.97 -19.64 5.88
C MET A 658 5.26 -20.19 5.25
N GLY A 659 5.49 -21.49 5.36
CA GLY A 659 6.47 -22.21 4.58
C GLY A 659 6.10 -22.25 3.09
N ARG A 660 6.68 -23.18 2.32
CA ARG A 660 6.36 -23.34 0.91
C ARG A 660 4.86 -23.53 0.70
N ASN A 661 4.31 -22.72 -0.21
CA ASN A 661 2.89 -22.78 -0.53
C ASN A 661 2.65 -22.49 -2.02
N TYR A 662 1.47 -22.85 -2.51
CA TYR A 662 1.13 -22.86 -3.91
C TYR A 662 -0.13 -22.05 -4.17
N LYS A 663 -0.17 -21.33 -5.29
CA LYS A 663 -1.35 -20.62 -5.79
C LYS A 663 -1.56 -20.93 -7.27
N ILE A 664 -2.80 -21.06 -7.67
CA ILE A 664 -3.21 -21.16 -9.08
C ILE A 664 -4.28 -20.10 -9.29
N ASN A 665 -4.11 -19.30 -10.32
CA ASN A 665 -5.02 -18.24 -10.73
C ASN A 665 -5.47 -18.49 -12.18
N VAL A 666 -6.75 -18.46 -12.42
CA VAL A 666 -7.36 -18.50 -13.75
C VAL A 666 -8.22 -17.28 -13.92
N SER A 667 -7.95 -16.47 -14.94
CA SER A 667 -8.78 -15.30 -15.28
C SER A 667 -9.23 -15.37 -16.74
N TYR A 668 -10.43 -14.85 -16.97
CA TYR A 668 -11.03 -14.71 -18.29
C TYR A 668 -11.58 -13.31 -18.48
N SER A 669 -11.14 -12.65 -19.57
CA SER A 669 -11.57 -11.29 -19.95
C SER A 669 -12.27 -11.34 -21.29
N PHE A 670 -13.41 -10.67 -21.42
CA PHE A 670 -14.24 -10.65 -22.65
C PHE A 670 -15.05 -9.37 -22.78
#